data_ff225cac6d77d208e6e4ee88f4897936
#
_entry.id   ff225cac6d77d208e6e4ee88f4897936
#
_cell.length_a   1.000
_cell.length_b   1.000
_cell.length_c   1.000
_cell.angle_alpha   90.00
_cell.angle_beta   90.00
_cell.angle_gamma   90.00
#
_symmetry.space_group_name_H-M   'P 1'
#
loop_
_entity.id
_entity.type
_entity.pdbx_description
1 polymer ?
#
loop_
_entity_poly.entity_id
_entity_poly.type
_entity_poly.pdbx_seq_one_letter_code
_entity_poly.pdbx_strand_id
1 'polypeptide(L)'
;MATGNDGFLKAWLDKHANAASTSTGSVDAEGKAKEITDKLKAELEEAWSKLKESLTKSEAKEIKTLCGNALVEHVEKAEGSGKQDMRNEYVKDLCKGLMGIRYFMSGIKEVESNGVEVERGLTEDKWFARCTVGMLALSEIYGDHCKLNRVIDYVEPLVENNLTIHVQRRGLESWMIKKCEGKVDANAIMIGRTVLGDQIKDWVQEKRGGSDTSPWRVRQLWNSKWKHVCPRDKRSSIMTSDEKREKLNENKDSMVQLMKLDSTQNGSGAQASTIADILADPDNNYALKEEVLKQVFIDAMQGDSAAGSTSPFNMAKLNEHLNKEYQRTSADVCIKGKTDPCERLKCIVDYLSARDAAAAAAQPGLGSTAVTDTFWTKNVQELWDELAKKMKGTNVKDDGVTECKDLDNPSDKTACKYLHAGLKQLYDPSSSVLNNPSFRQTMGCFLLHAYAKHMKDKAVCDIDQGITAAFNAWKEPSKQTSSICHGNGNGKTCIPCQWDGKNEWEKCDIKTTGTTGTSEIVKTKLEKFVNDNDPDIKEMTKQINKVEKLCDQVKCVTARWMNGANGGSKKREWTEVWDEVQKELKKLGSEIESKKEEVGTYCNQLSKDSDGKDACILIAAGLKNLYDIKGDDAAAPGSGNDAVTASFERTMRCVLLNAIADKLQDQKFPCTDEKKVADAITKAFEKSGTIKSEGVGCKTNDKCFECKRVPLNDLNGCNLDSKSTDQNVKTKVEKVLNEEGGQGKKEMDQIWDQAIKDICKPCTRNNGDSLCDQLKCIGTKWKSNRGYHNYNNIKNDFKTHLTHLLTYMKDTDHQSKVATYCDEDTNGHTWSVGDAAGEANKTACKLVAAGLQRISTIQQSYSKRDDNNPYDNQEFKQFTFCLMLKAVVQKMKEQSPICDIQPGITKAFSVVDKIKSEHCKNDKPCILCNWSDGDYDELKECRIDKDNDKVKDKLDSLLKVADNEVRGALKAIADTPGNKGPSLCNRLQCLSSKVEALKSQPSMESAA
;
A
#
# COMPACT_ATOMS: atom_id res chain seq x y z
N MET A 1 35.42 19.90 60.99
CA MET A 1 36.01 18.75 60.30
C MET A 1 34.86 18.19 59.48
N ALA A 2 34.82 18.50 58.21
CA ALA A 2 33.77 18.00 57.32
C ALA A 2 34.11 16.58 56.88
N THR A 3 33.40 15.62 57.42
CA THR A 3 33.46 14.22 56.99
C THR A 3 32.49 13.99 55.83
N GLY A 4 32.75 14.59 54.66
CA GLY A 4 32.06 14.34 53.42
C GLY A 4 33.09 13.96 52.39
N ASN A 5 32.85 12.86 51.69
CA ASN A 5 33.66 12.36 50.58
C ASN A 5 33.44 13.24 49.32
N ASP A 6 33.65 14.55 49.47
CA ASP A 6 33.54 15.53 48.41
C ASP A 6 34.74 15.42 47.46
N GLY A 7 34.46 15.11 46.19
CA GLY A 7 35.46 15.00 45.13
C GLY A 7 36.19 16.34 44.91
N PHE A 8 37.37 16.30 44.32
CA PHE A 8 38.18 17.50 44.03
C PHE A 8 37.46 18.49 43.10
N LEU A 9 36.61 18.05 42.23
CA LEU A 9 35.80 18.92 41.35
C LEU A 9 34.90 19.85 42.15
N LYS A 10 34.19 19.31 43.15
CA LYS A 10 33.33 20.13 44.02
C LYS A 10 34.14 21.18 44.78
N ALA A 11 35.26 20.80 45.43
CA ALA A 11 36.13 21.72 46.15
C ALA A 11 36.67 22.82 45.22
N TRP A 12 37.05 22.46 44.00
CA TRP A 12 37.50 23.41 42.98
C TRP A 12 36.39 24.40 42.58
N LEU A 13 35.18 23.91 42.27
CA LEU A 13 34.06 24.73 41.89
C LEU A 13 33.60 25.67 43.00
N ASP A 14 33.49 25.19 44.24
CA ASP A 14 33.12 26.01 45.40
C ASP A 14 34.10 27.18 45.64
N LYS A 15 35.42 26.92 45.52
CA LYS A 15 36.45 27.94 45.66
C LYS A 15 36.35 29.04 44.62
N HIS A 16 36.15 28.67 43.36
CA HIS A 16 36.18 29.60 42.23
C HIS A 16 34.85 30.30 41.98
N ALA A 17 33.73 29.67 42.27
CA ALA A 17 32.42 30.30 42.21
C ALA A 17 32.22 31.35 43.32
N ASN A 18 32.76 31.12 44.52
CA ASN A 18 32.74 32.09 45.59
C ASN A 18 33.63 33.30 45.27
N ALA A 19 34.79 33.12 44.67
CA ALA A 19 35.68 34.19 44.24
C ALA A 19 35.02 35.07 43.15
N ALA A 20 34.33 34.51 42.19
CA ALA A 20 33.57 35.23 41.17
C ALA A 20 32.33 36.01 41.72
N SER A 21 31.89 35.66 42.95
CA SER A 21 30.74 36.34 43.60
C SER A 21 31.19 37.58 44.40
N THR A 22 32.45 37.75 44.69
CA THR A 22 33.00 38.91 45.47
C THR A 22 33.46 40.08 44.59
N SER A 23 33.45 39.96 43.28
CA SER A 23 33.67 41.09 42.35
C SER A 23 32.44 42.00 42.33
N THR A 24 32.59 43.27 42.72
CA THR A 24 31.54 44.31 42.90
C THR A 24 30.91 44.79 41.59
N GLY A 25 30.65 43.97 40.66
CA GLY A 25 29.89 44.23 39.44
C GLY A 25 28.83 43.16 39.22
N SER A 26 27.62 43.54 38.85
CA SER A 26 26.55 42.63 38.44
C SER A 26 26.98 41.84 37.17
N VAL A 27 27.81 40.83 37.34
CA VAL A 27 28.16 39.89 36.29
C VAL A 27 27.01 38.90 36.23
N ASP A 28 26.41 38.76 35.04
CA ASP A 28 25.34 37.79 34.79
C ASP A 28 25.85 36.34 34.90
N ALA A 29 24.96 35.39 34.96
CA ALA A 29 25.33 33.97 35.09
C ALA A 29 26.23 33.51 33.93
N GLU A 30 26.04 34.06 32.74
CA GLU A 30 26.81 33.73 31.54
C GLU A 30 28.26 34.19 31.64
N GLY A 31 28.50 35.43 32.16
CA GLY A 31 29.84 35.96 32.43
C GLY A 31 30.57 35.15 33.47
N LYS A 32 29.93 34.75 34.55
CA LYS A 32 30.47 33.87 35.59
C LYS A 32 30.84 32.48 35.07
N ALA A 33 29.95 31.86 34.29
CA ALA A 33 30.20 30.54 33.69
C ALA A 33 31.42 30.59 32.76
N LYS A 34 31.57 31.65 31.99
CA LYS A 34 32.73 31.89 31.13
C LYS A 34 34.03 32.01 31.97
N GLU A 35 34.03 32.84 33.01
CA GLU A 35 35.23 33.00 33.89
C GLU A 35 35.65 31.68 34.51
N ILE A 36 34.71 30.89 35.01
CA ILE A 36 34.97 29.55 35.57
C ILE A 36 35.54 28.61 34.51
N THR A 37 34.95 28.60 33.27
CA THR A 37 35.45 27.77 32.17
C THR A 37 36.86 28.15 31.76
N ASP A 38 37.14 29.45 31.60
CA ASP A 38 38.46 29.95 31.21
C ASP A 38 39.53 29.62 32.28
N LYS A 39 39.18 29.73 33.57
CA LYS A 39 40.09 29.37 34.67
C LYS A 39 40.36 27.87 34.76
N LEU A 40 39.33 27.07 34.62
CA LEU A 40 39.42 25.62 34.54
C LEU A 40 40.39 25.19 33.43
N LYS A 41 40.21 25.79 32.25
CA LYS A 41 41.03 25.52 31.07
C LYS A 41 42.51 25.89 31.37
N ALA A 42 42.75 27.06 31.90
CA ALA A 42 44.12 27.51 32.22
C ALA A 42 44.85 26.57 33.22
N GLU A 43 44.17 26.12 34.27
CA GLU A 43 44.76 25.22 35.29
C GLU A 43 45.03 23.80 34.76
N LEU A 44 44.10 23.27 33.94
CA LEU A 44 44.30 21.95 33.31
C LEU A 44 45.43 22.00 32.26
N GLU A 45 45.52 23.08 31.48
CA GLU A 45 46.57 23.28 30.48
C GLU A 45 47.95 23.47 31.16
N GLU A 46 48.00 24.17 32.30
CA GLU A 46 49.22 24.27 33.10
C GLU A 46 49.70 22.91 33.61
N ALA A 47 48.79 22.13 34.17
CA ALA A 47 49.09 20.78 34.66
C ALA A 47 49.55 19.85 33.52
N TRP A 48 48.88 19.94 32.32
CA TRP A 48 49.32 19.20 31.14
C TRP A 48 50.70 19.61 30.65
N SER A 49 51.00 20.89 30.63
CA SER A 49 52.33 21.37 30.24
C SER A 49 53.43 20.83 31.13
N LYS A 50 53.18 20.78 32.45
CA LYS A 50 54.18 20.21 33.45
C LYS A 50 54.35 18.70 33.26
N LEU A 51 53.22 17.94 33.00
CA LEU A 51 53.33 16.51 32.76
C LEU A 51 54.05 16.22 31.45
N LYS A 52 53.72 16.95 30.39
CA LYS A 52 54.35 16.84 29.06
C LYS A 52 55.85 17.07 29.16
N GLU A 53 56.31 18.10 29.89
CA GLU A 53 57.68 18.36 30.12
C GLU A 53 58.39 17.20 30.87
N SER A 54 57.77 16.66 31.92
CA SER A 54 58.28 15.50 32.64
C SER A 54 58.47 14.28 31.78
N LEU A 55 57.44 13.98 30.88
CA LEU A 55 57.47 12.84 29.99
C LEU A 55 58.55 12.97 28.89
N THR A 56 58.95 14.13 28.53
CA THR A 56 60.01 14.40 27.52
C THR A 56 61.45 14.53 28.05
N LYS A 57 61.65 14.52 29.36
CA LYS A 57 62.93 14.49 29.98
C LYS A 57 63.46 13.09 30.27
N SER A 58 64.73 12.96 30.60
CA SER A 58 65.35 11.72 31.05
C SER A 58 64.76 11.28 32.38
N GLU A 59 64.57 9.97 32.56
CA GLU A 59 64.07 9.42 33.81
C GLU A 59 65.01 9.49 34.96
N ALA A 60 64.53 9.66 36.19
CA ALA A 60 65.26 9.60 37.39
C ALA A 60 65.90 8.22 37.61
N LYS A 61 67.06 8.16 38.21
CA LYS A 61 67.83 6.93 38.52
C LYS A 61 66.93 5.91 39.27
N GLU A 62 66.11 6.37 40.17
CA GLU A 62 65.14 5.54 40.94
C GLU A 62 64.14 4.82 40.08
N ILE A 63 63.54 5.50 39.12
CA ILE A 63 62.61 4.91 38.20
C ILE A 63 63.29 3.83 37.34
N LYS A 64 64.53 4.08 36.88
CA LYS A 64 65.33 3.08 36.18
C LYS A 64 65.52 1.81 36.97
N THR A 65 65.81 1.96 38.30
CA THR A 65 66.00 0.81 39.17
C THR A 65 64.73 0.01 39.41
N LEU A 66 63.63 0.69 39.67
CA LEU A 66 62.37 0.06 39.96
C LEU A 66 61.76 -0.70 38.70
N CYS A 67 62.00 -0.14 37.53
CA CYS A 67 61.52 -0.76 36.25
C CYS A 67 62.65 -1.69 35.68
N GLY A 68 63.39 -2.38 36.52
CA GLY A 68 64.47 -3.28 36.16
C GLY A 68 64.09 -4.72 35.87
N ASN A 69 64.97 -5.68 36.13
CA ASN A 69 64.78 -7.06 35.74
C ASN A 69 63.69 -7.79 36.53
N ALA A 70 63.43 -7.42 37.78
CA ALA A 70 62.33 -8.01 38.56
C ALA A 70 60.91 -7.83 37.94
N LEU A 71 60.77 -6.68 37.25
CA LEU A 71 59.53 -6.46 36.46
C LEU A 71 59.39 -7.47 35.29
N VAL A 72 60.54 -7.72 34.62
CA VAL A 72 60.58 -8.62 33.48
C VAL A 72 60.19 -10.03 33.94
N GLU A 73 60.66 -10.53 35.02
CA GLU A 73 60.38 -11.82 35.64
C GLU A 73 58.87 -11.92 36.00
N HIS A 74 58.29 -10.83 36.50
CA HIS A 74 56.87 -10.80 36.86
C HIS A 74 55.95 -10.91 35.63
N VAL A 75 56.30 -10.25 34.52
CA VAL A 75 55.48 -10.21 33.30
C VAL A 75 55.68 -11.48 32.46
N GLU A 76 56.84 -12.12 32.46
CA GLU A 76 57.23 -13.26 31.62
C GLU A 76 56.79 -14.63 32.15
N LYS A 77 56.43 -14.78 33.43
CA LYS A 77 56.02 -16.07 34.01
C LYS A 77 54.82 -16.73 33.27
N ALA A 78 54.28 -16.06 32.26
CA ALA A 78 53.05 -16.47 31.56
C ALA A 78 53.20 -16.86 30.07
N GLU A 79 54.34 -16.65 29.37
CA GLU A 79 54.41 -16.88 27.92
C GLU A 79 55.73 -17.39 27.39
N GLY A 80 55.71 -18.41 26.55
CA GLY A 80 56.87 -19.07 25.94
C GLY A 80 57.74 -18.23 25.01
N SER A 81 58.98 -18.68 24.80
CA SER A 81 60.13 -18.11 24.15
C SER A 81 59.99 -17.55 22.73
N GLY A 82 60.49 -16.34 22.49
CA GLY A 82 60.80 -15.81 21.15
C GLY A 82 61.00 -14.30 21.14
N LYS A 83 62.23 -13.81 20.92
CA LYS A 83 62.65 -12.40 20.92
C LYS A 83 62.54 -11.70 22.27
N GLN A 84 63.14 -12.28 23.25
CA GLN A 84 63.08 -11.89 24.67
C GLN A 84 63.60 -10.48 24.93
N ASP A 85 64.71 -10.04 24.30
CA ASP A 85 65.34 -8.74 24.57
C ASP A 85 64.43 -7.53 24.22
N MET A 86 63.71 -7.58 23.08
CA MET A 86 62.82 -6.47 22.71
C MET A 86 61.57 -6.38 23.59
N ARG A 87 61.05 -7.53 24.06
CA ARG A 87 59.94 -7.56 24.99
C ARG A 87 60.32 -7.01 26.36
N ASN A 88 61.44 -7.39 26.85
CA ASN A 88 61.93 -6.93 28.13
C ASN A 88 62.10 -5.41 28.10
N GLU A 89 62.76 -4.85 27.11
CA GLU A 89 62.95 -3.39 26.97
C GLU A 89 61.60 -2.66 26.81
N TYR A 90 60.63 -3.24 26.08
CA TYR A 90 59.29 -2.67 25.97
C TYR A 90 58.55 -2.58 27.29
N VAL A 91 58.55 -3.64 28.11
CA VAL A 91 57.93 -3.68 29.43
C VAL A 91 58.60 -2.71 30.40
N LYS A 92 59.94 -2.60 30.36
CA LYS A 92 60.69 -1.64 31.16
C LYS A 92 60.32 -0.18 30.81
N ASP A 93 60.24 0.14 29.52
CA ASP A 93 59.89 1.49 29.09
C ASP A 93 58.44 1.86 29.39
N LEU A 94 57.50 0.91 29.29
CA LEU A 94 56.11 1.10 29.70
C LEU A 94 56.00 1.37 31.20
N CYS A 95 56.73 0.62 32.04
CA CYS A 95 56.85 0.86 33.48
C CYS A 95 57.38 2.26 33.80
N LYS A 96 58.47 2.69 33.15
CA LYS A 96 59.07 4.03 33.38
C LYS A 96 58.05 5.14 33.04
N GLY A 97 57.29 4.99 31.98
CA GLY A 97 56.20 5.91 31.61
C GLY A 97 55.09 5.98 32.67
N LEU A 98 54.63 4.84 33.13
CA LEU A 98 53.61 4.74 34.19
C LEU A 98 54.11 5.34 35.51
N MET A 99 55.32 5.03 35.91
CA MET A 99 55.93 5.61 37.10
C MET A 99 56.05 7.15 37.03
N GLY A 100 56.38 7.70 35.85
CA GLY A 100 56.40 9.13 35.60
C GLY A 100 55.04 9.81 35.80
N ILE A 101 54.00 9.22 35.32
CA ILE A 101 52.61 9.69 35.53
C ILE A 101 52.24 9.60 37.02
N ARG A 102 52.50 8.48 37.68
CA ARG A 102 52.22 8.31 39.11
C ARG A 102 53.00 9.28 39.98
N TYR A 103 54.28 9.56 39.70
CA TYR A 103 55.07 10.57 40.41
C TYR A 103 54.41 11.96 40.21
N PHE A 104 54.12 12.35 39.00
CA PHE A 104 53.39 13.59 38.73
C PHE A 104 52.11 13.71 39.56
N MET A 105 51.23 12.67 39.52
CA MET A 105 49.97 12.62 40.29
C MET A 105 50.24 12.67 41.83
N SER A 106 51.35 12.23 42.31
CA SER A 106 51.75 12.31 43.74
C SER A 106 52.42 13.61 44.11
N GLY A 107 52.45 14.61 43.21
CA GLY A 107 53.13 15.88 43.47
C GLY A 107 54.68 15.78 43.55
N ILE A 108 55.21 14.74 42.90
CA ILE A 108 56.65 14.50 42.88
C ILE A 108 57.19 14.90 41.52
N LYS A 109 58.30 15.72 41.54
CA LYS A 109 58.97 16.13 40.33
C LYS A 109 60.31 15.37 40.23
N GLU A 110 60.57 14.87 39.02
CA GLU A 110 61.85 14.26 38.70
C GLU A 110 62.94 15.34 38.47
N VAL A 111 64.12 15.17 39.08
CA VAL A 111 65.24 16.05 38.92
C VAL A 111 66.49 15.23 38.49
N GLU A 112 67.10 15.64 37.39
CA GLU A 112 68.17 14.88 36.73
C GLU A 112 69.36 14.59 37.64
N SER A 113 69.71 15.49 38.51
CA SER A 113 70.93 15.37 39.39
C SER A 113 70.64 14.70 40.72
N ASN A 114 69.44 14.86 41.28
CA ASN A 114 69.14 14.51 42.68
C ASN A 114 68.00 13.50 42.84
N GLY A 115 67.53 12.88 41.79
CA GLY A 115 66.50 11.89 41.86
C GLY A 115 65.08 12.52 41.79
N VAL A 116 64.34 12.57 42.88
CA VAL A 116 63.01 13.10 42.96
C VAL A 116 62.83 14.18 44.01
N GLU A 117 62.04 15.20 43.68
CA GLU A 117 61.70 16.28 44.62
C GLU A 117 60.20 16.40 44.79
N VAL A 118 59.75 16.81 45.99
CA VAL A 118 58.33 17.08 46.24
C VAL A 118 58.02 18.52 45.92
N GLU A 119 56.94 18.72 45.11
CA GLU A 119 56.48 20.07 44.85
C GLU A 119 55.68 20.60 46.05
N ARG A 120 56.27 21.65 46.69
CA ARG A 120 55.68 22.26 47.89
C ARG A 120 54.57 23.25 47.52
N GLY A 121 53.50 23.39 48.36
CA GLY A 121 52.45 24.39 48.24
C GLY A 121 51.41 24.08 47.25
N LEU A 122 51.18 22.79 46.89
CA LEU A 122 50.11 22.36 46.11
C LEU A 122 48.78 22.53 46.87
N THR A 123 47.92 23.40 46.39
CA THR A 123 46.52 23.61 46.86
C THR A 123 45.58 22.57 46.31
N GLU A 124 44.40 22.42 46.86
CA GLU A 124 43.40 21.36 46.39
C GLU A 124 42.99 21.51 44.94
N ASP A 125 42.85 22.73 44.45
CA ASP A 125 42.62 23.05 43.05
C ASP A 125 43.74 22.53 42.12
N LYS A 126 44.98 22.67 42.50
CA LYS A 126 46.11 22.12 41.75
C LYS A 126 46.16 20.60 41.78
N TRP A 127 45.71 19.99 42.88
CA TRP A 127 45.54 18.55 42.93
C TRP A 127 44.47 18.06 42.00
N PHE A 128 43.34 18.76 41.93
CA PHE A 128 42.28 18.44 40.97
C PHE A 128 42.83 18.34 39.53
N ALA A 129 43.50 19.40 39.07
CA ALA A 129 44.08 19.45 37.73
C ALA A 129 45.11 18.33 37.48
N ARG A 130 45.99 18.06 38.45
CA ARG A 130 47.02 17.01 38.31
C ARG A 130 46.43 15.61 38.23
N CYS A 131 45.51 15.30 39.10
CA CYS A 131 44.87 13.98 39.12
C CYS A 131 44.09 13.73 37.84
N THR A 132 43.29 14.72 37.38
CA THR A 132 42.52 14.63 36.15
C THR A 132 43.41 14.46 34.92
N VAL A 133 44.43 15.32 34.80
CA VAL A 133 45.39 15.26 33.67
C VAL A 133 46.21 13.97 33.67
N GLY A 134 46.59 13.48 34.83
CA GLY A 134 47.31 12.21 34.94
C GLY A 134 46.53 11.02 34.45
N MET A 135 45.25 10.96 34.80
CA MET A 135 44.31 9.90 34.30
C MET A 135 44.11 9.97 32.80
N LEU A 136 43.87 11.17 32.24
CA LEU A 136 43.70 11.34 30.81
C LEU A 136 45.00 10.98 30.05
N ALA A 137 46.16 11.41 30.53
CA ALA A 137 47.44 11.07 29.95
C ALA A 137 47.70 9.56 30.00
N LEU A 138 47.37 8.89 31.11
CA LEU A 138 47.47 7.44 31.22
C LEU A 138 46.69 6.73 30.12
N SER A 139 45.45 7.12 29.94
CA SER A 139 44.58 6.53 28.90
C SER A 139 45.07 6.85 27.48
N GLU A 140 45.32 8.11 27.14
CA GLU A 140 45.68 8.51 25.79
C GLU A 140 47.08 8.07 25.35
N ILE A 141 48.03 8.05 26.28
CA ILE A 141 49.43 7.70 26.00
C ILE A 141 49.68 6.20 26.04
N TYR A 142 49.17 5.52 27.06
CA TYR A 142 49.51 4.12 27.35
C TYR A 142 48.31 3.15 27.31
N GLY A 143 47.09 3.65 27.25
CA GLY A 143 45.89 2.84 27.38
C GLY A 143 45.71 1.75 26.32
N ASP A 144 46.29 1.95 25.13
CA ASP A 144 46.22 0.98 24.02
C ASP A 144 47.39 -0.02 23.98
N HIS A 145 48.26 -0.04 24.99
CA HIS A 145 49.41 -0.95 25.08
C HIS A 145 49.04 -2.34 25.56
N CYS A 146 49.47 -3.38 24.85
CA CYS A 146 49.07 -4.77 25.06
C CYS A 146 49.54 -5.44 26.36
N LYS A 147 50.46 -4.83 27.10
CA LYS A 147 50.94 -5.36 28.38
C LYS A 147 50.65 -4.41 29.53
N LEU A 148 49.81 -3.41 29.32
CA LEU A 148 49.58 -2.35 30.31
C LEU A 148 49.01 -2.93 31.61
N ASN A 149 48.04 -3.80 31.58
CA ASN A 149 47.46 -4.45 32.76
C ASN A 149 48.52 -5.15 33.63
N ARG A 150 49.39 -5.95 33.01
CA ARG A 150 50.50 -6.65 33.70
C ARG A 150 51.50 -5.72 34.33
N VAL A 151 51.81 -4.62 33.66
CA VAL A 151 52.74 -3.64 34.19
C VAL A 151 52.10 -2.84 35.32
N ILE A 152 50.82 -2.52 35.24
CA ILE A 152 50.05 -1.89 36.34
C ILE A 152 50.08 -2.77 37.59
N ASP A 153 49.76 -4.08 37.45
CA ASP A 153 49.78 -5.03 38.58
C ASP A 153 51.12 -5.09 39.30
N TYR A 154 52.23 -4.88 38.60
CA TYR A 154 53.57 -4.78 39.15
C TYR A 154 53.89 -3.42 39.77
N VAL A 155 53.52 -2.34 39.12
CA VAL A 155 53.87 -0.95 39.48
C VAL A 155 53.13 -0.51 40.75
N GLU A 156 51.83 -0.91 40.86
CA GLU A 156 50.99 -0.44 41.98
C GLU A 156 51.56 -0.75 43.37
N PRO A 157 51.96 -2.00 43.70
CA PRO A 157 52.55 -2.30 44.97
C PRO A 157 53.94 -1.59 45.20
N LEU A 158 54.69 -1.42 44.12
CA LEU A 158 56.02 -0.74 44.20
C LEU A 158 55.87 0.76 44.47
N VAL A 159 54.86 1.41 43.82
CA VAL A 159 54.60 2.83 44.08
C VAL A 159 54.21 3.01 45.53
N GLU A 160 53.36 2.19 46.08
CA GLU A 160 52.89 2.29 47.46
C GLU A 160 54.07 2.11 48.46
N ASN A 161 54.88 1.10 48.23
CA ASN A 161 56.05 0.84 49.14
C ASN A 161 57.23 1.83 48.97
N ASN A 162 57.67 2.04 47.74
CA ASN A 162 58.87 2.79 47.49
C ASN A 162 58.68 4.31 47.59
N LEU A 163 57.56 4.82 47.08
CA LEU A 163 57.25 6.25 47.27
C LEU A 163 57.02 6.57 48.75
N THR A 164 56.39 5.68 49.51
CA THR A 164 56.21 5.86 50.96
C THR A 164 57.56 5.96 51.67
N ILE A 165 58.53 5.10 51.34
CA ILE A 165 59.90 5.17 51.90
C ILE A 165 60.65 6.47 51.54
N HIS A 166 60.45 6.91 50.26
CA HIS A 166 61.16 8.17 49.84
C HIS A 166 60.52 9.42 50.44
N VAL A 167 59.19 9.43 50.53
CA VAL A 167 58.48 10.55 51.17
C VAL A 167 58.84 10.65 52.65
N GLN A 168 58.88 9.54 53.36
CA GLN A 168 59.24 9.52 54.78
C GLN A 168 60.70 9.94 55.03
N ARG A 169 61.63 9.49 54.19
CA ARG A 169 63.03 9.88 54.29
C ARG A 169 63.30 11.39 54.11
N ARG A 170 62.36 12.10 53.46
CA ARG A 170 62.41 13.54 53.19
C ARG A 170 61.47 14.37 54.08
N GLY A 171 60.95 13.76 55.15
CA GLY A 171 60.10 14.44 56.12
C GLY A 171 58.69 14.78 55.52
N LEU A 172 58.23 14.04 54.53
CA LEU A 172 56.98 14.25 53.90
C LEU A 172 55.98 13.24 54.41
N GLU A 173 54.68 13.63 54.39
CA GLU A 173 53.60 12.77 54.86
C GLU A 173 53.16 11.77 53.81
N SER A 174 52.93 10.51 54.18
CA SER A 174 52.54 9.42 53.24
C SER A 174 51.24 9.63 52.57
N TRP A 175 50.35 10.51 53.11
CA TRP A 175 49.06 10.82 52.48
C TRP A 175 49.17 11.49 51.10
N MET A 176 50.27 12.17 50.80
CA MET A 176 50.48 12.83 49.50
C MET A 176 50.49 11.84 48.35
N ILE A 177 50.87 10.60 48.55
CA ILE A 177 51.02 9.58 47.55
C ILE A 177 49.59 9.11 47.16
N LYS A 178 48.70 9.10 48.15
CA LYS A 178 47.27 8.65 47.98
C LYS A 178 46.34 9.80 47.74
N LYS A 179 46.80 11.01 47.51
CA LYS A 179 45.93 12.20 47.38
C LYS A 179 44.90 12.10 46.25
N CYS A 180 45.27 11.48 45.13
CA CYS A 180 44.34 11.28 44.01
C CYS A 180 43.41 10.06 44.16
N GLU A 181 43.71 9.13 45.11
CA GLU A 181 42.95 7.89 45.24
C GLU A 181 41.48 8.17 45.67
N GLY A 182 40.50 7.72 44.91
CA GLY A 182 39.05 7.91 45.14
C GLY A 182 38.58 9.37 45.11
N LYS A 183 39.41 10.33 44.64
CA LYS A 183 39.05 11.76 44.60
C LYS A 183 38.71 12.31 43.21
N VAL A 184 38.95 11.56 42.17
CA VAL A 184 38.58 11.90 40.80
C VAL A 184 37.28 11.16 40.44
N ASP A 185 36.23 11.90 40.09
CA ASP A 185 34.95 11.35 39.66
C ASP A 185 34.79 11.35 38.13
N ALA A 186 33.72 10.74 37.62
CA ALA A 186 33.44 10.67 36.19
C ALA A 186 33.25 12.06 35.58
N ASN A 187 32.71 13.01 36.34
CA ASN A 187 32.47 14.38 35.87
C ASN A 187 33.81 15.11 35.67
N ALA A 188 34.76 14.91 36.57
CA ALA A 188 36.12 15.48 36.47
C ALA A 188 36.83 14.97 35.20
N ILE A 189 36.74 13.68 34.91
CA ILE A 189 37.34 13.08 33.70
C ILE A 189 36.64 13.59 32.43
N MET A 190 35.32 13.70 32.44
CA MET A 190 34.56 14.18 31.29
C MET A 190 34.84 15.66 30.99
N ILE A 191 34.88 16.49 32.01
CA ILE A 191 35.29 17.90 31.89
C ILE A 191 36.74 18.00 31.42
N GLY A 192 37.63 17.19 31.95
CA GLY A 192 39.05 17.15 31.53
C GLY A 192 39.20 16.76 30.06
N ARG A 193 38.42 15.77 29.58
CA ARG A 193 38.39 15.42 28.16
C ARG A 193 37.86 16.56 27.29
N THR A 194 36.88 17.30 27.77
CA THR A 194 36.33 18.47 27.06
C THR A 194 37.43 19.52 26.84
N VAL A 195 38.27 19.76 27.82
CA VAL A 195 39.31 20.80 27.76
C VAL A 195 40.59 20.32 27.06
N LEU A 196 41.02 19.10 27.35
CA LEU A 196 42.37 18.63 26.97
C LEU A 196 42.38 17.41 26.05
N GLY A 197 41.25 16.73 25.88
CA GLY A 197 41.19 15.44 25.16
C GLY A 197 41.85 15.50 23.78
N ASP A 198 41.47 16.49 22.98
CA ASP A 198 42.04 16.66 21.63
C ASP A 198 43.52 17.13 21.69
N GLN A 199 43.88 18.02 22.60
CA GLN A 199 45.27 18.47 22.75
C GLN A 199 46.22 17.31 23.11
N ILE A 200 45.81 16.43 24.04
CA ILE A 200 46.64 15.27 24.42
C ILE A 200 46.71 14.30 23.25
N LYS A 201 45.58 14.03 22.57
CA LYS A 201 45.51 13.14 21.43
C LYS A 201 46.40 13.61 20.27
N ASP A 202 46.32 14.89 19.92
CA ASP A 202 47.13 15.47 18.84
C ASP A 202 48.64 15.39 19.18
N TRP A 203 49.01 15.70 20.41
CA TRP A 203 50.38 15.57 20.87
C TRP A 203 50.85 14.10 20.80
N VAL A 204 50.07 13.15 21.21
CA VAL A 204 50.35 11.72 21.12
C VAL A 204 50.52 11.28 19.66
N GLN A 205 49.66 11.72 18.75
CA GLN A 205 49.74 11.40 17.32
C GLN A 205 51.03 12.02 16.70
N GLU A 206 51.36 13.27 17.04
CA GLU A 206 52.60 13.92 16.60
C GLU A 206 53.81 13.10 17.05
N LYS A 207 53.86 12.73 18.33
CA LYS A 207 54.99 11.96 18.87
C LYS A 207 55.09 10.52 18.34
N ARG A 208 53.97 9.90 18.00
CA ARG A 208 53.93 8.58 17.33
C ARG A 208 54.38 8.62 15.88
N GLY A 209 54.05 9.70 15.13
CA GLY A 209 54.32 9.84 13.69
C GLY A 209 55.64 10.53 13.33
N GLY A 210 56.28 11.26 14.24
CA GLY A 210 57.39 12.16 13.96
C GLY A 210 58.74 11.49 13.89
N SER A 211 59.68 12.17 13.19
CA SER A 211 61.10 11.87 13.16
C SER A 211 61.86 12.44 14.37
N ASP A 212 61.17 12.89 15.37
CA ASP A 212 61.67 13.59 16.51
C ASP A 212 62.64 12.72 17.37
N THR A 213 63.77 13.33 17.85
CA THR A 213 64.78 12.71 18.70
C THR A 213 64.36 12.73 20.15
N SER A 214 63.11 12.97 20.49
CA SER A 214 62.63 13.08 21.88
C SER A 214 62.89 11.82 22.69
N PRO A 215 63.02 11.96 24.02
CA PRO A 215 63.35 10.86 24.89
C PRO A 215 62.46 9.67 24.82
N TRP A 216 62.93 8.51 25.12
CA TRP A 216 62.41 7.15 25.01
C TRP A 216 61.01 6.92 25.57
N ARG A 217 60.50 7.71 26.55
CA ARG A 217 59.21 7.45 27.21
C ARG A 217 58.01 7.46 26.27
N VAL A 218 58.18 8.14 25.15
CA VAL A 218 57.08 8.22 24.16
C VAL A 218 57.49 7.57 22.85
N ARG A 219 58.60 7.95 22.25
CA ARG A 219 58.96 7.57 20.89
C ARG A 219 59.45 6.11 20.73
N GLN A 220 60.37 5.66 21.53
CA GLN A 220 60.94 4.32 21.38
C GLN A 220 59.96 3.22 21.66
N LEU A 221 59.05 3.47 22.61
CA LEU A 221 57.99 2.54 22.95
C LEU A 221 57.07 2.24 21.75
N TRP A 222 56.73 3.25 20.96
CA TRP A 222 55.77 3.06 19.83
C TRP A 222 56.45 2.76 18.51
N ASN A 223 57.59 3.34 18.21
CA ASN A 223 58.20 3.22 16.89
C ASN A 223 58.97 1.94 16.64
N SER A 224 59.64 1.39 17.67
CA SER A 224 60.44 0.19 17.48
C SER A 224 59.98 -1.01 18.27
N LYS A 225 59.53 -0.83 19.50
CA LYS A 225 59.25 -1.95 20.41
C LYS A 225 57.80 -2.41 20.36
N TRP A 226 56.79 -1.48 20.39
CA TRP A 226 55.38 -1.83 20.42
C TRP A 226 54.92 -2.62 19.19
N LYS A 227 55.33 -2.20 17.99
CA LYS A 227 54.97 -2.91 16.72
C LYS A 227 55.48 -4.34 16.69
N HIS A 228 56.56 -4.65 17.44
CA HIS A 228 57.15 -5.99 17.47
C HIS A 228 56.65 -6.84 18.65
N VAL A 229 56.15 -6.25 19.70
CA VAL A 229 55.73 -6.93 20.93
C VAL A 229 54.22 -7.22 20.95
N CYS A 230 53.42 -6.29 20.48
CA CYS A 230 51.97 -6.45 20.45
C CYS A 230 51.53 -7.13 19.14
N PRO A 231 50.95 -8.34 19.19
CA PRO A 231 50.48 -9.03 17.99
C PRO A 231 49.39 -8.23 17.29
N ARG A 232 49.46 -8.20 15.97
CA ARG A 232 48.46 -7.54 15.11
C ARG A 232 48.06 -8.47 13.99
N ASP A 233 46.75 -8.59 13.73
CA ASP A 233 46.20 -9.38 12.64
C ASP A 233 46.43 -8.73 11.26
N LYS A 234 46.68 -7.42 11.21
CA LYS A 234 46.93 -6.66 9.97
C LYS A 234 48.25 -5.90 10.02
N ARG A 235 49.04 -6.02 8.95
CA ARG A 235 50.36 -5.42 8.77
C ARG A 235 50.34 -3.90 8.51
N SER A 236 49.31 -3.17 8.87
CA SER A 236 49.19 -1.71 8.73
C SER A 236 50.08 -1.01 9.79
N SER A 237 50.70 0.08 9.42
CA SER A 237 51.55 0.88 10.31
C SER A 237 50.75 1.77 11.27
N ILE A 238 49.47 1.95 11.02
CA ILE A 238 48.56 2.82 11.80
C ILE A 238 47.45 1.97 12.38
N MET A 239 47.19 2.08 13.69
CA MET A 239 46.07 1.44 14.37
C MET A 239 44.77 2.16 14.01
N THR A 240 43.74 1.40 13.65
CA THR A 240 42.39 1.97 13.43
C THR A 240 41.77 2.36 14.78
N SER A 241 40.77 3.25 14.76
CA SER A 241 40.03 3.62 15.97
C SER A 241 39.40 2.42 16.66
N ASP A 242 38.97 1.44 15.91
CA ASP A 242 38.34 0.21 16.43
C ASP A 242 39.35 -0.70 17.11
N GLU A 243 40.55 -0.88 16.52
CA GLU A 243 41.65 -1.61 17.15
C GLU A 243 42.11 -0.91 18.44
N LYS A 244 42.21 0.44 18.44
CA LYS A 244 42.54 1.23 19.64
C LYS A 244 41.43 1.05 20.70
N ARG A 245 40.14 1.07 20.33
CA ARG A 245 39.04 0.88 21.26
C ARG A 245 39.06 -0.51 21.91
N GLU A 246 39.34 -1.56 21.13
CA GLU A 246 39.47 -2.92 21.64
C GLU A 246 40.57 -3.00 22.72
N LYS A 247 41.74 -2.44 22.44
CA LYS A 247 42.86 -2.44 23.41
C LYS A 247 42.57 -1.57 24.65
N LEU A 248 41.96 -0.42 24.48
CA LEU A 248 41.50 0.40 25.60
C LEU A 248 40.51 -0.34 26.50
N ASN A 249 39.56 -1.08 25.88
CA ASN A 249 38.59 -1.89 26.64
C ASN A 249 39.26 -3.04 27.39
N GLU A 250 40.30 -3.67 26.84
CA GLU A 250 41.09 -4.68 27.57
C GLU A 250 41.80 -4.12 28.82
N ASN A 251 42.18 -2.85 28.82
CA ASN A 251 42.99 -2.23 29.85
C ASN A 251 42.24 -1.29 30.80
N LYS A 252 40.94 -0.97 30.48
CA LYS A 252 40.21 0.08 31.20
C LYS A 252 40.06 -0.18 32.70
N ASP A 253 39.78 -1.43 33.09
CA ASP A 253 39.58 -1.79 34.49
C ASP A 253 40.90 -1.67 35.29
N SER A 254 42.04 -2.07 34.69
CA SER A 254 43.33 -1.91 35.29
C SER A 254 43.74 -0.44 35.47
N MET A 255 43.38 0.44 34.50
CA MET A 255 43.60 1.88 34.64
C MET A 255 42.80 2.49 35.80
N VAL A 256 41.55 2.06 35.98
CA VAL A 256 40.68 2.48 37.09
C VAL A 256 41.23 1.95 38.44
N GLN A 257 41.70 0.70 38.45
CA GLN A 257 42.28 0.07 39.62
C GLN A 257 43.58 0.77 40.12
N LEU A 258 44.44 1.23 39.20
CA LEU A 258 45.67 1.97 39.54
C LEU A 258 45.39 3.20 40.42
N MET A 259 44.21 3.75 40.36
CA MET A 259 43.73 4.91 41.10
C MET A 259 42.85 4.56 42.30
N LYS A 260 42.62 3.26 42.57
CA LYS A 260 41.75 2.78 43.65
C LYS A 260 40.36 3.46 43.62
N LEU A 261 39.81 3.67 42.44
CA LEU A 261 38.51 4.35 42.27
C LEU A 261 37.31 3.42 42.65
N ASP A 262 37.55 2.13 42.75
CA ASP A 262 36.59 1.08 43.12
C ASP A 262 36.51 0.80 44.65
N SER A 263 37.39 1.38 45.45
CA SER A 263 37.55 1.03 46.86
C SER A 263 36.75 1.90 47.85
N THR A 264 35.86 2.80 47.38
CA THR A 264 35.09 3.68 48.25
C THR A 264 33.72 3.11 48.62
N GLN A 265 33.48 2.99 49.91
CA GLN A 265 32.21 2.63 50.56
C GLN A 265 31.05 3.52 50.06
N ASN A 266 29.94 2.91 49.65
CA ASN A 266 28.68 3.49 49.17
C ASN A 266 28.52 3.75 47.66
N GLY A 267 28.14 2.73 46.92
CA GLY A 267 27.59 2.89 45.55
C GLY A 267 28.60 2.97 44.39
N SER A 268 29.85 2.59 44.63
CA SER A 268 31.00 2.87 43.75
C SER A 268 31.11 2.07 42.44
N GLY A 269 30.43 0.96 42.30
CA GLY A 269 30.57 0.13 41.10
C GLY A 269 30.12 0.84 39.80
N ALA A 270 29.08 1.66 39.89
CA ALA A 270 28.55 2.39 38.73
C ALA A 270 29.48 3.56 38.31
N GLN A 271 30.13 4.25 39.27
CA GLN A 271 31.06 5.31 38.94
C GLN A 271 32.37 4.78 38.33
N ALA A 272 32.91 3.67 38.84
CA ALA A 272 34.10 3.04 38.30
C ALA A 272 33.90 2.59 36.84
N SER A 273 32.76 1.99 36.53
CA SER A 273 32.37 1.63 35.15
C SER A 273 32.25 2.85 34.25
N THR A 274 31.62 3.93 34.72
CA THR A 274 31.49 5.19 33.95
C THR A 274 32.85 5.80 33.64
N ILE A 275 33.75 5.86 34.61
CA ILE A 275 35.15 6.36 34.43
C ILE A 275 35.89 5.47 33.42
N ALA A 276 35.78 4.15 33.56
CA ALA A 276 36.40 3.20 32.66
C ALA A 276 35.94 3.40 31.19
N ASP A 277 34.66 3.62 30.98
CA ASP A 277 34.11 3.85 29.63
C ASP A 277 34.57 5.20 29.05
N ILE A 278 34.64 6.27 29.86
CA ILE A 278 35.15 7.57 29.42
C ILE A 278 36.64 7.45 29.07
N LEU A 279 37.43 6.71 29.86
CA LEU A 279 38.86 6.52 29.58
C LEU A 279 39.09 5.64 28.35
N ALA A 280 38.25 4.67 28.10
CA ALA A 280 38.35 3.77 26.92
C ALA A 280 37.85 4.36 25.59
N ASP A 281 37.70 5.68 25.52
CA ASP A 281 37.18 6.38 24.33
C ASP A 281 38.31 6.93 23.44
N PRO A 282 38.65 6.26 22.31
CA PRO A 282 39.76 6.69 21.44
C PRO A 282 39.43 7.93 20.59
N ASP A 283 38.12 8.23 20.42
CA ASP A 283 37.64 9.27 19.52
C ASP A 283 37.25 10.56 20.25
N ASN A 284 37.42 10.62 21.57
CA ASN A 284 37.05 11.75 22.44
C ASN A 284 35.54 12.09 22.37
N ASN A 285 34.68 11.05 22.17
CA ASN A 285 33.23 11.24 22.04
C ASN A 285 32.60 11.80 23.34
N TYR A 286 33.16 11.48 24.51
CA TYR A 286 32.66 11.98 25.80
C TYR A 286 33.07 13.42 26.10
N ALA A 287 33.85 14.08 25.24
CA ALA A 287 34.11 15.51 25.36
C ALA A 287 32.83 16.31 25.03
N LEU A 288 32.46 17.24 25.89
CA LEU A 288 31.37 18.17 25.64
C LEU A 288 31.82 19.26 24.67
N LYS A 289 30.86 19.90 24.02
CA LYS A 289 31.14 21.18 23.38
C LYS A 289 31.31 22.25 24.43
N GLU A 290 32.19 23.22 24.19
CA GLU A 290 32.47 24.30 25.15
C GLU A 290 31.20 25.08 25.52
N GLU A 291 30.28 25.31 24.54
CA GLU A 291 28.99 25.94 24.77
C GLU A 291 28.08 25.11 25.69
N VAL A 292 28.11 23.77 25.54
CA VAL A 292 27.34 22.86 26.40
C VAL A 292 27.90 22.88 27.83
N LEU A 293 29.24 22.87 27.98
CA LEU A 293 29.86 22.95 29.30
C LEU A 293 29.53 24.28 30.00
N LYS A 294 29.56 25.40 29.29
CA LYS A 294 29.11 26.70 29.79
C LYS A 294 27.68 26.67 30.25
N GLN A 295 26.80 26.09 29.43
CA GLN A 295 25.36 25.99 29.76
C GLN A 295 25.13 25.13 31.00
N VAL A 296 25.83 24.00 31.13
CA VAL A 296 25.81 23.14 32.34
C VAL A 296 26.19 23.91 33.59
N PHE A 297 27.22 24.78 33.51
CA PHE A 297 27.63 25.62 34.62
C PHE A 297 26.56 26.72 34.93
N ILE A 298 25.94 27.33 33.91
CA ILE A 298 24.88 28.29 34.09
C ILE A 298 23.69 27.65 34.83
N ASP A 299 23.24 26.48 34.38
CA ASP A 299 22.12 25.78 34.97
C ASP A 299 22.39 25.33 36.42
N ALA A 300 23.62 24.93 36.71
CA ALA A 300 24.04 24.56 38.05
C ALA A 300 24.12 25.76 39.00
N MET A 301 24.38 26.96 38.48
CA MET A 301 24.40 28.21 39.28
C MET A 301 23.00 28.82 39.49
N GLN A 302 22.08 28.63 38.56
CA GLN A 302 20.70 29.16 38.60
C GLN A 302 19.70 28.30 39.42
N GLY A 303 20.11 27.15 39.94
CA GLY A 303 19.27 26.30 40.76
C GLY A 303 19.05 26.86 42.15
N ASP A 304 17.81 26.79 42.65
CA ASP A 304 17.51 27.10 44.05
C ASP A 304 18.47 26.34 44.95
N SER A 305 19.35 27.09 45.63
CA SER A 305 20.21 26.53 46.66
C SER A 305 19.35 25.95 47.76
N ALA A 306 19.49 24.67 48.08
CA ALA A 306 18.81 24.07 49.21
C ALA A 306 19.02 24.95 50.43
N ALA A 307 17.95 25.27 51.12
CA ALA A 307 18.00 26.18 52.29
C ALA A 307 19.06 25.71 53.26
N GLY A 308 20.17 26.46 53.36
CA GLY A 308 21.33 26.17 54.20
C GLY A 308 22.65 25.84 53.48
N SER A 309 22.68 25.82 52.16
CA SER A 309 23.93 25.61 51.38
C SER A 309 24.67 26.94 51.19
N THR A 310 25.94 26.98 51.54
CA THR A 310 26.87 28.14 51.32
C THR A 310 27.51 28.08 49.90
N SER A 311 27.23 27.06 49.11
CA SER A 311 27.81 26.90 47.77
C SER A 311 26.90 27.54 46.71
N PRO A 312 27.46 28.38 45.82
CA PRO A 312 26.73 28.95 44.69
C PRO A 312 26.44 27.94 43.58
N PHE A 313 26.98 26.72 43.67
CA PHE A 313 26.79 25.63 42.74
C PHE A 313 25.86 24.54 43.27
N ASN A 314 24.83 24.20 42.52
CA ASN A 314 24.02 23.03 42.80
C ASN A 314 24.66 21.78 42.15
N MET A 315 25.45 21.05 42.95
CA MET A 315 26.14 19.84 42.50
C MET A 315 25.21 18.74 42.03
N ALA A 316 23.98 18.67 42.55
CA ALA A 316 22.99 17.68 42.10
C ALA A 316 22.56 17.97 40.67
N LYS A 317 22.28 19.24 40.34
CA LYS A 317 22.01 19.65 38.97
C LYS A 317 23.20 19.44 38.02
N LEU A 318 24.40 19.82 38.45
CA LEU A 318 25.62 19.56 37.66
C LEU A 318 25.76 18.07 37.33
N ASN A 319 25.61 17.21 38.33
CA ASN A 319 25.71 15.77 38.18
C ASN A 319 24.60 15.23 37.28
N GLU A 320 23.36 15.74 37.40
CA GLU A 320 22.22 15.38 36.53
C GLU A 320 22.52 15.71 35.06
N HIS A 321 22.99 16.95 34.80
CA HIS A 321 23.29 17.36 33.41
C HIS A 321 24.44 16.58 32.80
N LEU A 322 25.55 16.43 33.54
CA LEU A 322 26.73 15.69 33.05
C LEU A 322 26.40 14.19 32.87
N ASN A 323 25.59 13.60 33.76
CA ASN A 323 25.18 12.22 33.63
C ASN A 323 24.24 12.05 32.39
N LYS A 324 23.36 12.99 32.14
CA LYS A 324 22.51 12.99 30.94
C LYS A 324 23.37 13.03 29.66
N GLU A 325 24.38 13.89 29.62
CA GLU A 325 25.28 13.95 28.46
C GLU A 325 26.14 12.68 28.34
N TYR A 326 26.64 12.11 29.47
CA TYR A 326 27.30 10.80 29.44
C TYR A 326 26.42 9.70 28.88
N GLN A 327 25.18 9.58 29.36
CA GLN A 327 24.23 8.55 28.89
C GLN A 327 23.95 8.69 27.41
N ARG A 328 23.76 9.94 26.93
CA ARG A 328 23.53 10.20 25.50
C ARG A 328 24.75 9.76 24.67
N THR A 329 25.94 10.12 25.08
CA THR A 329 27.17 9.77 24.38
C THR A 329 27.46 8.28 24.44
N SER A 330 27.19 7.64 25.58
CA SER A 330 27.31 6.17 25.72
C SER A 330 26.45 5.42 24.76
N ALA A 331 25.17 5.87 24.53
CA ALA A 331 24.30 5.29 23.52
C ALA A 331 24.87 5.46 22.10
N ASP A 332 25.36 6.65 21.77
CA ASP A 332 25.95 6.94 20.46
C ASP A 332 27.23 6.11 20.22
N VAL A 333 28.06 5.94 21.23
CA VAL A 333 29.30 5.11 21.21
C VAL A 333 28.91 3.62 21.08
N CYS A 334 27.89 3.16 21.80
CA CYS A 334 27.39 1.79 21.68
C CYS A 334 26.89 1.48 20.27
N ILE A 335 26.23 2.45 19.62
CA ILE A 335 25.70 2.30 18.27
C ILE A 335 26.81 2.31 17.21
N LYS A 336 27.90 3.04 17.47
CA LYS A 336 29.03 3.22 16.55
C LYS A 336 29.70 1.86 16.26
N GLY A 337 29.76 1.48 14.97
CA GLY A 337 30.33 0.21 14.56
C GLY A 337 29.34 -0.98 14.55
N LYS A 338 28.16 -0.85 15.10
CA LYS A 338 27.12 -1.88 14.99
C LYS A 338 26.37 -1.73 13.67
N THR A 339 26.37 -2.78 12.87
CA THR A 339 25.63 -2.85 11.58
C THR A 339 24.22 -3.39 11.76
N ASP A 340 24.01 -4.26 12.74
CA ASP A 340 22.69 -4.82 13.04
C ASP A 340 21.77 -3.78 13.70
N PRO A 341 20.59 -3.49 13.07
CA PRO A 341 19.62 -2.56 13.62
C PRO A 341 19.10 -2.95 15.02
N CYS A 342 18.95 -4.24 15.29
CA CYS A 342 18.48 -4.72 16.59
C CYS A 342 19.49 -4.44 17.71
N GLU A 343 20.77 -4.69 17.44
CA GLU A 343 21.83 -4.37 18.40
C GLU A 343 21.94 -2.86 18.67
N ARG A 344 21.67 -2.02 17.65
CA ARG A 344 21.57 -0.57 17.83
C ARG A 344 20.39 -0.19 18.73
N LEU A 345 19.22 -0.84 18.50
CA LEU A 345 18.04 -0.57 19.32
C LEU A 345 18.27 -0.95 20.79
N LYS A 346 18.94 -2.06 21.07
CA LYS A 346 19.32 -2.43 22.45
C LYS A 346 20.10 -1.32 23.15
N CYS A 347 21.14 -0.77 22.49
CA CYS A 347 21.92 0.36 23.05
C CYS A 347 21.03 1.57 23.43
N ILE A 348 20.02 1.86 22.59
CA ILE A 348 19.11 3.00 22.80
C ILE A 348 18.13 2.71 23.93
N VAL A 349 17.61 1.51 24.02
CA VAL A 349 16.68 1.10 25.09
C VAL A 349 17.38 1.14 26.43
N ASP A 350 18.63 0.65 26.51
CA ASP A 350 19.44 0.71 27.73
C ASP A 350 19.67 2.16 28.18
N TYR A 351 19.99 3.06 27.24
CA TYR A 351 20.10 4.49 27.50
C TYR A 351 18.82 5.13 28.04
N LEU A 352 17.67 4.89 27.35
CA LEU A 352 16.41 5.51 27.74
C LEU A 352 15.94 4.96 29.08
N SER A 353 16.14 3.67 29.33
CA SER A 353 15.81 3.02 30.60
C SER A 353 16.64 3.57 31.77
N ALA A 354 17.93 3.79 31.56
CA ALA A 354 18.82 4.40 32.56
C ALA A 354 18.37 5.85 32.86
N ARG A 355 18.00 6.61 31.85
CA ARG A 355 17.47 7.99 32.00
C ARG A 355 16.17 8.02 32.79
N ASP A 356 15.23 7.14 32.44
CA ASP A 356 13.90 7.12 33.08
C ASP A 356 13.99 6.60 34.53
N ALA A 357 14.90 5.65 34.80
CA ALA A 357 15.21 5.21 36.17
C ALA A 357 15.81 6.33 37.03
N ALA A 358 16.71 7.15 36.46
CA ALA A 358 17.27 8.29 37.14
C ALA A 358 16.19 9.37 37.42
N ALA A 359 15.29 9.62 36.51
CA ALA A 359 14.15 10.55 36.69
C ALA A 359 13.16 10.05 37.78
N ALA A 360 12.91 8.75 37.84
CA ALA A 360 12.05 8.14 38.85
C ALA A 360 12.67 8.19 40.26
N ALA A 361 13.99 8.01 40.35
CA ALA A 361 14.73 8.14 41.62
C ALA A 361 14.69 9.57 42.17
N ALA A 362 14.57 10.58 41.32
CA ALA A 362 14.46 11.99 41.70
C ALA A 362 13.05 12.37 42.23
N GLN A 363 12.04 11.52 42.08
CA GLN A 363 10.67 11.71 42.59
C GLN A 363 10.23 10.50 43.42
N PRO A 364 10.45 10.50 44.74
CA PRO A 364 10.01 9.40 45.63
C PRO A 364 8.49 9.44 45.74
N GLY A 365 7.81 8.49 45.05
CA GLY A 365 6.34 8.32 45.17
C GLY A 365 5.67 7.62 43.98
N LEU A 366 6.31 7.45 42.83
CA LEU A 366 5.76 6.66 41.72
C LEU A 366 6.41 5.26 41.72
N GLY A 367 5.59 4.23 41.92
CA GLY A 367 6.05 2.86 41.98
C GLY A 367 6.71 2.40 40.65
N SER A 368 7.63 1.48 40.75
CA SER A 368 8.48 0.88 39.71
C SER A 368 7.75 0.32 38.46
N THR A 369 6.44 0.19 38.48
CA THR A 369 5.62 -0.31 37.37
C THR A 369 5.35 0.74 36.27
N ALA A 370 5.56 2.03 36.55
CA ALA A 370 5.29 3.11 35.59
C ALA A 370 6.37 3.27 34.51
N VAL A 371 7.57 2.73 34.71
CA VAL A 371 8.74 3.00 33.84
C VAL A 371 8.72 2.19 32.55
N THR A 372 8.17 0.97 32.55
CA THR A 372 8.17 0.08 31.39
C THR A 372 7.18 0.48 30.30
N ASP A 373 6.10 1.14 30.69
CA ASP A 373 5.08 1.56 29.73
C ASP A 373 5.48 2.85 28.99
N THR A 374 6.33 3.66 29.58
CA THR A 374 6.72 4.97 29.05
C THR A 374 7.51 4.87 27.73
N PHE A 375 8.34 3.84 27.56
CA PHE A 375 9.10 3.65 26.32
C PHE A 375 8.17 3.51 25.11
N TRP A 376 7.19 2.59 25.18
CA TRP A 376 6.27 2.34 24.07
C TRP A 376 5.16 3.38 23.99
N THR A 377 4.49 3.66 25.10
CA THR A 377 3.27 4.49 25.11
C THR A 377 3.54 5.97 24.96
N LYS A 378 4.77 6.43 25.29
CA LYS A 378 5.18 7.82 25.12
C LYS A 378 6.21 7.99 24.02
N ASN A 379 7.41 7.45 24.20
CA ASN A 379 8.54 7.76 23.32
C ASN A 379 8.34 7.26 21.89
N VAL A 380 7.88 6.02 21.74
CA VAL A 380 7.62 5.42 20.41
C VAL A 380 6.34 5.99 19.80
N GLN A 381 5.29 6.24 20.61
CA GLN A 381 4.04 6.85 20.15
C GLN A 381 4.29 8.27 19.62
N GLU A 382 4.96 9.14 20.38
CA GLU A 382 5.27 10.52 19.95
C GLU A 382 6.07 10.53 18.63
N LEU A 383 7.02 9.61 18.49
CA LEU A 383 7.80 9.48 17.26
C LEU A 383 6.93 9.02 16.08
N TRP A 384 6.01 8.06 16.31
CA TRP A 384 5.08 7.61 15.28
C TRP A 384 4.14 8.72 14.85
N ASP A 385 3.54 9.44 15.79
CA ASP A 385 2.62 10.55 15.52
C ASP A 385 3.29 11.65 14.67
N GLU A 386 4.57 11.97 14.96
CA GLU A 386 5.34 12.91 14.15
C GLU A 386 5.57 12.39 12.73
N LEU A 387 5.98 11.13 12.57
CA LEU A 387 6.21 10.51 11.27
C LEU A 387 4.91 10.43 10.45
N ALA A 388 3.82 9.93 11.04
CA ALA A 388 2.53 9.80 10.40
C ALA A 388 1.99 11.16 9.93
N LYS A 389 2.10 12.19 10.78
CA LYS A 389 1.72 13.57 10.43
C LYS A 389 2.49 14.11 9.24
N LYS A 390 3.81 13.88 9.18
CA LYS A 390 4.66 14.34 8.08
C LYS A 390 4.39 13.56 6.79
N MET A 391 4.21 12.26 6.87
CA MET A 391 3.83 11.43 5.74
C MET A 391 2.47 11.84 5.16
N LYS A 392 1.45 12.00 6.01
CA LYS A 392 0.11 12.44 5.61
C LYS A 392 0.08 13.85 5.02
N GLY A 393 0.88 14.77 5.56
CA GLY A 393 0.99 16.14 5.06
C GLY A 393 1.67 16.28 3.70
N THR A 394 2.19 15.19 3.16
CA THR A 394 2.84 15.18 1.85
C THR A 394 1.81 15.38 0.75
N ASN A 395 1.88 16.50 0.03
CA ASN A 395 1.05 16.73 -1.15
C ASN A 395 1.47 15.73 -2.24
N VAL A 396 0.67 14.69 -2.44
CA VAL A 396 0.94 13.60 -3.40
C VAL A 396 1.10 14.15 -4.83
N LYS A 397 0.62 15.37 -5.08
CA LYS A 397 0.59 15.96 -6.43
C LYS A 397 1.93 16.54 -6.89
N ASP A 398 2.84 17.00 -6.01
CA ASP A 398 3.96 17.81 -6.57
C ASP A 398 5.20 18.00 -5.68
N ASP A 399 5.81 16.99 -5.18
CA ASP A 399 7.03 17.23 -4.41
C ASP A 399 8.24 16.81 -5.17
N GLY A 400 8.78 17.47 -5.99
CA GLY A 400 10.14 17.43 -6.53
C GLY A 400 11.09 16.25 -6.22
N VAL A 401 10.55 15.14 -5.67
CA VAL A 401 11.31 13.93 -5.35
C VAL A 401 11.63 13.21 -6.64
N THR A 402 12.85 13.41 -7.14
CA THR A 402 13.31 12.87 -8.43
C THR A 402 13.22 11.36 -8.46
N GLU A 403 13.57 10.69 -7.38
CA GLU A 403 13.62 9.23 -7.26
C GLU A 403 12.24 8.56 -7.34
N CYS A 404 11.18 9.28 -6.98
CA CYS A 404 9.81 8.77 -7.07
C CYS A 404 9.14 9.11 -8.42
N LYS A 405 9.72 9.98 -9.25
CA LYS A 405 9.11 10.43 -10.52
C LYS A 405 9.18 9.36 -11.60
N ASP A 406 10.27 8.63 -11.65
CA ASP A 406 10.58 7.67 -12.72
C ASP A 406 9.88 6.31 -12.54
N LEU A 407 9.10 6.15 -11.47
CA LEU A 407 8.29 4.95 -11.26
C LEU A 407 7.09 4.96 -12.21
N ASP A 408 6.78 3.81 -12.82
CA ASP A 408 5.68 3.70 -13.77
C ASP A 408 4.30 3.65 -13.10
N ASN A 409 4.22 3.03 -11.92
CA ASN A 409 2.98 2.75 -11.21
C ASN A 409 2.60 3.89 -10.24
N PRO A 410 1.38 4.45 -10.30
CA PRO A 410 0.92 5.49 -9.39
C PRO A 410 0.97 5.09 -7.90
N SER A 411 0.70 3.83 -7.58
CA SER A 411 0.76 3.32 -6.21
C SER A 411 2.20 3.26 -5.68
N ASP A 412 3.17 2.85 -6.53
CA ASP A 412 4.59 2.93 -6.22
C ASP A 412 5.04 4.38 -5.96
N LYS A 413 4.61 5.31 -6.81
CA LYS A 413 4.88 6.76 -6.63
C LYS A 413 4.35 7.26 -5.29
N THR A 414 3.13 6.89 -4.94
CA THR A 414 2.48 7.31 -3.69
C THR A 414 3.18 6.71 -2.47
N ALA A 415 3.46 5.40 -2.50
CA ALA A 415 4.19 4.72 -1.43
C ALA A 415 5.62 5.28 -1.26
N CYS A 416 6.33 5.51 -2.37
CA CYS A 416 7.64 6.14 -2.38
C CYS A 416 7.61 7.53 -1.71
N LYS A 417 6.67 8.39 -2.06
CA LYS A 417 6.54 9.74 -1.49
C LYS A 417 6.27 9.70 0.01
N TYR A 418 5.36 8.85 0.49
CA TYR A 418 5.10 8.72 1.91
C TYR A 418 6.34 8.27 2.69
N LEU A 419 7.00 7.21 2.23
CA LEU A 419 8.21 6.71 2.87
C LEU A 419 9.37 7.72 2.78
N HIS A 420 9.53 8.40 1.65
CA HIS A 420 10.54 9.44 1.50
C HIS A 420 10.32 10.58 2.50
N ALA A 421 9.07 11.03 2.71
CA ALA A 421 8.72 12.05 3.70
C ALA A 421 9.04 11.57 5.13
N GLY A 422 8.72 10.33 5.47
CA GLY A 422 9.06 9.72 6.75
C GLY A 422 10.57 9.61 6.94
N LEU A 423 11.30 9.12 5.93
CA LEU A 423 12.77 9.03 5.97
C LEU A 423 13.42 10.41 6.10
N LYS A 424 12.93 11.42 5.36
CA LYS A 424 13.40 12.80 5.51
C LYS A 424 13.24 13.29 6.94
N GLN A 425 12.13 12.98 7.61
CA GLN A 425 11.90 13.38 8.99
C GLN A 425 12.88 12.75 9.99
N LEU A 426 13.39 11.54 9.73
CA LEU A 426 14.41 10.91 10.58
C LEU A 426 15.68 11.76 10.68
N TYR A 427 16.01 12.46 9.59
CA TYR A 427 17.23 13.25 9.45
C TYR A 427 16.99 14.76 9.44
N ASP A 428 15.79 15.23 9.78
CA ASP A 428 15.47 16.64 9.85
C ASP A 428 16.06 17.28 11.12
N PRO A 429 16.92 18.30 11.02
CA PRO A 429 17.49 18.96 12.18
C PRO A 429 16.47 19.75 13.02
N SER A 430 15.33 20.11 12.45
CA SER A 430 14.27 20.89 13.12
C SER A 430 13.32 20.04 13.98
N SER A 431 13.44 18.71 13.94
CA SER A 431 12.59 17.83 14.74
C SER A 431 12.93 17.95 16.24
N SER A 432 11.87 18.22 17.01
CA SER A 432 11.97 18.41 18.48
C SER A 432 11.70 17.14 19.28
N VAL A 433 11.16 16.10 18.65
CA VAL A 433 10.77 14.87 19.36
C VAL A 433 11.99 14.16 19.93
N LEU A 434 11.99 14.03 21.24
CA LEU A 434 12.97 13.34 22.07
C LEU A 434 14.42 13.87 21.99
N ASN A 435 14.71 14.92 21.28
CA ASN A 435 16.06 15.56 21.21
C ASN A 435 17.24 14.55 21.09
N ASN A 436 16.97 13.31 20.68
CA ASN A 436 17.92 12.22 20.52
C ASN A 436 17.92 11.70 19.08
N PRO A 437 18.86 12.15 18.25
CA PRO A 437 18.94 11.75 16.86
C PRO A 437 19.11 10.24 16.67
N SER A 438 19.89 9.58 17.55
CA SER A 438 20.13 8.13 17.43
C SER A 438 18.85 7.31 17.67
N PHE A 439 18.04 7.69 18.67
CA PHE A 439 16.74 7.09 18.90
C PHE A 439 15.83 7.31 17.69
N ARG A 440 15.70 8.55 17.23
CA ARG A 440 14.83 8.90 16.10
C ARG A 440 15.23 8.12 14.84
N GLN A 441 16.51 8.06 14.51
CA GLN A 441 17.01 7.35 13.33
C GLN A 441 16.80 5.83 13.44
N THR A 442 17.10 5.24 14.61
CA THR A 442 16.99 3.78 14.78
C THR A 442 15.53 3.35 14.92
N MET A 443 14.79 3.90 15.89
CA MET A 443 13.41 3.51 16.15
C MET A 443 12.46 3.94 15.03
N GLY A 444 12.68 5.14 14.47
CA GLY A 444 11.94 5.61 13.31
C GLY A 444 12.18 4.75 12.08
N CYS A 445 13.38 4.23 11.88
CA CYS A 445 13.66 3.26 10.82
C CYS A 445 12.83 1.97 11.01
N PHE A 446 12.76 1.42 12.23
CA PHE A 446 11.89 0.27 12.53
C PHE A 446 10.40 0.55 12.27
N LEU A 447 9.92 1.72 12.67
CA LEU A 447 8.54 2.15 12.40
C LEU A 447 8.26 2.27 10.90
N LEU A 448 9.18 2.84 10.12
CA LEU A 448 9.04 2.94 8.66
C LEU A 448 9.14 1.59 7.97
N HIS A 449 9.95 0.64 8.48
CA HIS A 449 9.95 -0.74 7.99
C HIS A 449 8.61 -1.45 8.28
N ALA A 450 8.09 -1.31 9.49
CA ALA A 450 6.78 -1.87 9.85
C ALA A 450 5.68 -1.28 8.98
N TYR A 451 5.70 0.04 8.73
CA TYR A 451 4.75 0.72 7.86
C TYR A 451 4.91 0.29 6.39
N ALA A 452 6.14 0.19 5.88
CA ALA A 452 6.39 -0.29 4.51
C ALA A 452 5.84 -1.71 4.31
N LYS A 453 6.05 -2.60 5.30
CA LYS A 453 5.47 -3.94 5.28
C LYS A 453 3.94 -3.91 5.32
N HIS A 454 3.37 -3.14 6.24
CA HIS A 454 1.91 -2.99 6.34
C HIS A 454 1.32 -2.48 5.02
N MET A 455 1.90 -1.43 4.41
CA MET A 455 1.49 -0.97 3.09
C MET A 455 1.57 -2.08 2.04
N LYS A 456 2.68 -2.83 2.02
CA LYS A 456 2.86 -3.94 1.08
C LYS A 456 1.79 -5.02 1.25
N ASP A 457 1.43 -5.36 2.49
CA ASP A 457 0.42 -6.36 2.79
C ASP A 457 -0.99 -5.88 2.40
N LYS A 458 -1.28 -4.59 2.57
CA LYS A 458 -2.59 -3.98 2.32
C LYS A 458 -2.76 -3.37 0.94
N ALA A 459 -1.69 -3.17 0.20
CA ALA A 459 -1.76 -2.62 -1.16
C ALA A 459 -2.39 -3.61 -2.13
N VAL A 460 -3.27 -3.09 -2.99
CA VAL A 460 -3.82 -3.84 -4.13
C VAL A 460 -2.76 -4.05 -5.21
N CYS A 461 -1.83 -3.10 -5.33
CA CYS A 461 -0.72 -3.12 -6.26
C CYS A 461 0.54 -3.74 -5.66
N ASP A 462 1.45 -4.20 -6.51
CA ASP A 462 2.84 -4.41 -6.10
C ASP A 462 3.51 -3.04 -5.97
N ILE A 463 4.02 -2.72 -4.78
CA ILE A 463 4.65 -1.43 -4.45
C ILE A 463 6.12 -1.56 -4.03
N ASP A 464 6.74 -2.70 -4.34
CA ASP A 464 8.13 -2.98 -3.95
C ASP A 464 9.13 -2.01 -4.58
N GLN A 465 8.88 -1.56 -5.80
CA GLN A 465 9.75 -0.57 -6.47
C GLN A 465 9.68 0.78 -5.76
N GLY A 466 8.48 1.20 -5.36
CA GLY A 466 8.28 2.45 -4.62
C GLY A 466 8.94 2.44 -3.25
N ILE A 467 8.81 1.33 -2.51
CA ILE A 467 9.49 1.14 -1.22
C ILE A 467 11.01 1.21 -1.42
N THR A 468 11.53 0.43 -2.36
CA THR A 468 12.98 0.35 -2.64
C THR A 468 13.54 1.70 -3.07
N ALA A 469 12.85 2.43 -3.93
CA ALA A 469 13.26 3.76 -4.39
C ALA A 469 13.35 4.76 -3.22
N ALA A 470 12.36 4.77 -2.31
CA ALA A 470 12.35 5.65 -1.15
C ALA A 470 13.55 5.40 -0.23
N PHE A 471 13.82 4.14 0.12
CA PHE A 471 14.94 3.81 0.99
C PHE A 471 16.30 4.03 0.31
N ASN A 472 16.42 3.77 -0.99
CA ASN A 472 17.65 4.04 -1.74
C ASN A 472 17.98 5.53 -1.83
N ALA A 473 16.98 6.41 -1.90
CA ALA A 473 17.17 7.85 -1.87
C ALA A 473 17.87 8.32 -0.58
N TRP A 474 17.73 7.59 0.52
CA TRP A 474 18.31 7.87 1.83
C TRP A 474 19.40 6.88 2.26
N LYS A 475 19.93 6.08 1.32
CA LYS A 475 21.03 5.15 1.61
C LYS A 475 22.27 5.85 2.18
N GLU A 476 22.52 7.08 1.72
CA GLU A 476 23.61 7.92 2.19
C GLU A 476 23.02 9.26 2.70
N PRO A 477 22.50 9.29 3.95
CA PRO A 477 21.82 10.49 4.47
C PRO A 477 22.73 11.71 4.55
N SER A 478 24.04 11.53 4.67
CA SER A 478 25.03 12.62 4.69
C SER A 478 25.13 13.41 3.38
N LYS A 479 24.66 12.86 2.27
CA LYS A 479 24.60 13.53 0.97
C LYS A 479 23.37 14.41 0.78
N GLN A 480 22.39 14.31 1.67
CA GLN A 480 21.15 15.08 1.59
C GLN A 480 21.32 16.46 2.24
N THR A 481 21.09 17.52 1.49
CA THR A 481 21.32 18.92 1.89
C THR A 481 20.50 19.39 3.09
N SER A 482 19.34 18.75 3.34
CA SER A 482 18.44 19.06 4.46
C SER A 482 18.62 18.14 5.68
N SER A 483 19.68 17.33 5.69
CA SER A 483 19.93 16.36 6.76
C SER A 483 20.77 16.96 7.88
N ILE A 484 20.50 16.56 9.12
CA ILE A 484 21.40 16.82 10.26
C ILE A 484 22.78 16.21 10.05
N CYS A 485 22.91 15.31 9.09
CA CYS A 485 24.14 14.64 8.71
C CYS A 485 24.98 15.44 7.73
N HIS A 486 24.40 16.50 7.14
CA HIS A 486 25.06 17.39 6.21
C HIS A 486 25.65 18.55 7.00
N GLY A 487 26.97 18.57 7.22
CA GLY A 487 27.60 19.67 7.92
C GLY A 487 29.08 19.47 8.18
N ASN A 488 29.81 20.56 7.99
CA ASN A 488 31.26 20.68 8.13
C ASN A 488 31.83 20.02 9.40
N GLY A 489 32.61 18.98 9.21
CA GLY A 489 33.76 18.68 10.01
C GLY A 489 33.63 17.99 11.39
N ASN A 490 32.44 17.96 12.01
CA ASN A 490 32.21 17.21 13.25
C ASN A 490 31.17 16.14 13.07
N GLY A 491 31.60 14.99 12.54
CA GLY A 491 30.79 13.89 12.11
C GLY A 491 29.82 13.36 13.17
N LYS A 492 28.58 13.88 13.17
CA LYS A 492 27.47 13.11 13.71
C LYS A 492 27.28 11.94 12.79
N THR A 493 27.64 10.75 13.26
CA THR A 493 27.46 9.50 12.52
C THR A 493 25.97 9.26 12.35
N CYS A 494 25.42 9.53 11.15
CA CYS A 494 24.05 9.19 10.85
C CYS A 494 23.92 7.71 10.59
N ILE A 495 22.87 7.13 11.13
CA ILE A 495 22.53 5.72 10.97
C ILE A 495 21.70 5.59 9.69
N PRO A 496 22.20 4.92 8.63
CA PRO A 496 21.43 4.71 7.43
C PRO A 496 20.25 3.77 7.70
N CYS A 497 19.07 4.13 7.17
CA CYS A 497 17.90 3.29 7.19
C CYS A 497 17.77 2.61 5.82
N GLN A 498 18.04 1.31 5.75
CA GLN A 498 18.09 0.54 4.51
C GLN A 498 16.98 -0.53 4.49
N TRP A 499 16.35 -0.71 3.33
CA TRP A 499 15.38 -1.77 3.09
C TRP A 499 16.09 -2.98 2.48
N ASP A 500 16.15 -4.08 3.23
CA ASP A 500 16.78 -5.33 2.78
C ASP A 500 15.77 -6.41 2.35
N GLY A 501 14.50 -6.18 2.59
CA GLY A 501 13.42 -7.12 2.29
C GLY A 501 13.42 -8.41 3.13
N LYS A 502 14.43 -8.60 4.01
CA LYS A 502 14.59 -9.83 4.80
C LYS A 502 13.85 -9.81 6.12
N ASN A 503 13.34 -8.63 6.52
CA ASN A 503 12.58 -8.43 7.76
C ASN A 503 13.32 -8.95 9.03
N GLU A 504 14.65 -8.83 9.08
CA GLU A 504 15.45 -9.28 10.24
C GLU A 504 15.02 -8.59 11.54
N TRP A 505 14.52 -7.36 11.45
CA TRP A 505 13.94 -6.63 12.57
C TRP A 505 12.74 -7.34 13.22
N GLU A 506 12.03 -8.22 12.53
CA GLU A 506 10.90 -8.98 13.08
C GLU A 506 11.31 -9.94 14.20
N LYS A 507 12.57 -10.38 14.18
CA LYS A 507 13.17 -11.25 15.19
C LYS A 507 13.81 -10.47 16.33
N CYS A 508 13.82 -9.14 16.23
CA CYS A 508 14.46 -8.29 17.24
C CYS A 508 13.75 -8.40 18.58
N ASP A 509 14.53 -8.67 19.60
CA ASP A 509 14.10 -8.90 20.95
C ASP A 509 14.82 -7.90 21.87
N ILE A 510 14.07 -7.09 22.61
CA ILE A 510 14.57 -6.09 23.54
C ILE A 510 14.05 -6.32 24.95
N LYS A 511 14.86 -5.97 25.93
CA LYS A 511 14.45 -5.95 27.33
C LYS A 511 14.24 -4.50 27.76
N THR A 512 13.01 -4.12 27.97
CA THR A 512 12.70 -2.84 28.60
C THR A 512 12.78 -3.01 30.11
N THR A 513 13.69 -2.30 30.79
CA THR A 513 13.94 -2.44 32.23
C THR A 513 12.75 -2.02 33.07
N GLY A 514 12.41 -2.83 34.03
CA GLY A 514 11.40 -2.53 35.07
C GLY A 514 10.72 -3.74 35.65
N THR A 515 10.77 -4.89 35.05
CA THR A 515 10.21 -6.14 35.56
C THR A 515 11.04 -7.33 35.15
N THR A 516 11.30 -8.19 36.08
CA THR A 516 11.75 -9.57 35.96
C THR A 516 11.75 -10.16 34.54
N GLY A 517 12.76 -9.81 33.72
CA GLY A 517 13.30 -10.69 32.71
C GLY A 517 12.51 -11.06 31.48
N THR A 518 11.35 -10.51 31.22
CA THR A 518 10.59 -10.84 29.99
C THR A 518 11.10 -10.03 28.79
N SER A 519 11.60 -10.78 27.83
CA SER A 519 11.99 -10.27 26.53
C SER A 519 10.77 -9.88 25.69
N GLU A 520 10.79 -8.74 25.02
CA GLU A 520 9.69 -8.24 24.20
C GLU A 520 10.10 -8.24 22.73
N ILE A 521 9.30 -8.92 21.89
CA ILE A 521 9.51 -8.92 20.44
C ILE A 521 9.05 -7.58 19.87
N VAL A 522 9.98 -6.86 19.26
CA VAL A 522 9.75 -5.52 18.69
C VAL A 522 8.59 -5.53 17.68
N LYS A 523 8.51 -6.53 16.80
CA LYS A 523 7.42 -6.70 15.83
C LYS A 523 6.04 -6.58 16.47
N THR A 524 5.79 -7.38 17.53
CA THR A 524 4.48 -7.43 18.20
C THR A 524 4.08 -6.07 18.81
N LYS A 525 5.08 -5.30 19.26
CA LYS A 525 4.82 -3.95 19.78
C LYS A 525 4.57 -2.95 18.66
N LEU A 526 5.33 -3.01 17.56
CA LEU A 526 5.14 -2.11 16.42
C LEU A 526 3.80 -2.31 15.71
N GLU A 527 3.31 -3.54 15.61
CA GLU A 527 2.00 -3.86 15.04
C GLU A 527 0.83 -3.20 15.80
N LYS A 528 1.05 -2.75 17.05
CA LYS A 528 0.06 -1.95 17.79
C LYS A 528 -0.02 -0.50 17.32
N PHE A 529 1.07 0.05 16.80
CA PHE A 529 1.12 1.41 16.28
C PHE A 529 0.76 1.43 14.79
N VAL A 530 1.26 0.45 14.04
CA VAL A 530 1.07 0.37 12.58
C VAL A 530 -0.01 -0.66 12.28
N ASN A 531 -1.27 -0.23 12.31
CA ASN A 531 -2.44 -1.08 12.03
C ASN A 531 -3.61 -0.28 11.45
N ASP A 532 -4.63 -0.98 10.95
CA ASP A 532 -5.81 -0.38 10.31
C ASP A 532 -6.74 0.40 11.26
N ASN A 533 -6.49 0.41 12.57
CA ASN A 533 -7.26 1.22 13.53
C ASN A 533 -6.73 2.66 13.58
N ASP A 534 -5.50 2.90 13.15
CA ASP A 534 -4.95 4.24 13.02
C ASP A 534 -5.58 4.96 11.81
N PRO A 535 -6.28 6.10 12.02
CA PRO A 535 -6.95 6.82 10.94
C PRO A 535 -5.98 7.35 9.88
N ASP A 536 -4.75 7.67 10.25
CA ASP A 536 -3.74 8.20 9.34
C ASP A 536 -3.20 7.08 8.44
N ILE A 537 -2.96 5.89 8.99
CA ILE A 537 -2.58 4.70 8.21
C ILE A 537 -3.69 4.33 7.23
N LYS A 538 -4.93 4.32 7.71
CA LYS A 538 -6.09 3.99 6.87
C LYS A 538 -6.21 4.95 5.69
N GLU A 539 -6.07 6.26 5.92
CA GLU A 539 -6.13 7.25 4.85
C GLU A 539 -4.94 7.12 3.88
N MET A 540 -3.71 6.94 4.37
CA MET A 540 -2.53 6.71 3.52
C MET A 540 -2.67 5.44 2.68
N THR A 541 -3.17 4.35 3.25
CA THR A 541 -3.42 3.09 2.55
C THR A 541 -4.48 3.27 1.46
N LYS A 542 -5.55 4.02 1.73
CA LYS A 542 -6.58 4.36 0.76
C LYS A 542 -6.01 5.16 -0.42
N GLN A 543 -5.11 6.12 -0.16
CA GLN A 543 -4.46 6.90 -1.22
C GLN A 543 -3.52 6.04 -2.08
N ILE A 544 -2.80 5.08 -1.50
CA ILE A 544 -1.95 4.13 -2.24
C ILE A 544 -2.80 3.26 -3.17
N ASN A 545 -3.98 2.83 -2.70
CA ASN A 545 -4.91 2.01 -3.47
C ASN A 545 -5.77 2.81 -4.46
N LYS A 546 -5.69 4.15 -4.45
CA LYS A 546 -6.44 5.02 -5.37
C LYS A 546 -5.76 5.07 -6.72
N VAL A 547 -6.16 4.18 -7.62
CA VAL A 547 -5.74 4.18 -9.01
C VAL A 547 -6.90 4.73 -9.86
N GLU A 548 -6.64 5.75 -10.67
CA GLU A 548 -7.69 6.43 -11.45
C GLU A 548 -7.87 5.87 -12.85
N LYS A 549 -6.79 5.38 -13.47
CA LYS A 549 -6.81 4.86 -14.84
C LYS A 549 -6.92 3.35 -14.86
N LEU A 550 -7.79 2.82 -15.73
CA LEU A 550 -8.00 1.38 -15.87
C LEU A 550 -6.71 0.63 -16.25
N CYS A 551 -5.89 1.19 -17.15
CA CYS A 551 -4.61 0.59 -17.52
C CYS A 551 -3.66 0.43 -16.32
N ASP A 552 -3.53 1.47 -15.50
CA ASP A 552 -2.67 1.44 -14.32
C ASP A 552 -3.20 0.43 -13.30
N GLN A 553 -4.53 0.33 -13.17
CA GLN A 553 -5.18 -0.68 -12.32
C GLN A 553 -4.89 -2.11 -12.82
N VAL A 554 -5.02 -2.36 -14.13
CA VAL A 554 -4.73 -3.67 -14.72
C VAL A 554 -3.26 -4.07 -14.51
N LYS A 555 -2.31 -3.16 -14.80
CA LYS A 555 -0.88 -3.39 -14.55
C LYS A 555 -0.61 -3.76 -13.10
N CYS A 556 -1.19 -2.98 -12.22
CA CYS A 556 -1.06 -3.07 -10.78
C CYS A 556 -1.53 -4.44 -10.23
N VAL A 557 -2.79 -4.79 -10.47
CA VAL A 557 -3.37 -6.02 -9.92
C VAL A 557 -2.76 -7.28 -10.57
N THR A 558 -2.41 -7.20 -11.87
CA THR A 558 -1.79 -8.33 -12.57
C THR A 558 -0.42 -8.63 -12.03
N ALA A 559 0.43 -7.59 -11.83
CA ALA A 559 1.75 -7.76 -11.24
C ALA A 559 1.66 -8.38 -9.84
N ARG A 560 0.75 -7.88 -9.00
CA ARG A 560 0.51 -8.40 -7.66
C ARG A 560 0.02 -9.84 -7.66
N TRP A 561 -0.95 -10.16 -8.53
CA TRP A 561 -1.51 -11.50 -8.67
C TRP A 561 -0.49 -12.52 -9.20
N MET A 562 0.36 -12.13 -10.16
CA MET A 562 1.45 -12.98 -10.70
C MET A 562 2.52 -13.28 -9.66
N ASN A 563 2.92 -12.28 -8.86
CA ASN A 563 3.98 -12.46 -7.86
C ASN A 563 3.51 -13.23 -6.61
N GLY A 564 2.24 -13.53 -6.51
CA GLY A 564 1.61 -14.09 -5.31
C GLY A 564 1.61 -13.07 -4.16
N ALA A 565 0.69 -13.20 -3.22
CA ALA A 565 0.77 -12.41 -2.02
C ALA A 565 1.86 -13.00 -1.12
N ASN A 566 2.81 -12.17 -0.66
CA ASN A 566 3.88 -12.53 0.29
C ASN A 566 4.94 -13.56 -0.17
N GLY A 567 5.42 -13.47 -1.42
CA GLY A 567 6.64 -14.19 -1.79
C GLY A 567 6.50 -15.72 -1.85
N GLY A 568 5.33 -16.20 -2.26
CA GLY A 568 5.14 -17.61 -2.58
C GLY A 568 6.16 -18.07 -3.61
N SER A 569 6.71 -19.25 -3.44
CA SER A 569 7.90 -19.76 -4.13
C SER A 569 7.74 -19.91 -5.64
N LYS A 570 6.60 -19.59 -6.23
CA LYS A 570 6.37 -19.75 -7.68
C LYS A 570 5.61 -18.53 -8.22
N LYS A 571 6.28 -17.81 -9.12
CA LYS A 571 5.68 -16.77 -9.93
C LYS A 571 4.76 -17.40 -10.98
N ARG A 572 3.52 -16.85 -11.13
CA ARG A 572 2.59 -17.30 -12.18
C ARG A 572 3.08 -16.87 -13.57
N GLU A 573 2.74 -17.68 -14.57
CA GLU A 573 3.08 -17.42 -15.97
C GLU A 573 2.01 -16.58 -16.66
N TRP A 574 2.37 -15.89 -17.76
CA TRP A 574 1.44 -15.09 -18.55
C TRP A 574 0.27 -15.90 -19.14
N THR A 575 0.48 -17.18 -19.43
CA THR A 575 -0.58 -18.10 -19.88
C THR A 575 -1.66 -18.25 -18.82
N GLU A 576 -1.28 -18.40 -17.54
CA GLU A 576 -2.23 -18.52 -16.43
C GLU A 576 -3.06 -17.24 -16.25
N VAL A 577 -2.48 -16.06 -16.53
CA VAL A 577 -3.21 -14.78 -16.47
C VAL A 577 -4.35 -14.77 -17.50
N TRP A 578 -4.06 -15.14 -18.76
CA TRP A 578 -5.05 -15.08 -19.82
C TRP A 578 -6.07 -16.22 -19.76
N ASP A 579 -5.69 -17.37 -19.24
CA ASP A 579 -6.61 -18.46 -18.92
C ASP A 579 -7.61 -18.04 -17.83
N GLU A 580 -7.15 -17.29 -16.80
CA GLU A 580 -8.06 -16.78 -15.78
C GLU A 580 -8.98 -15.69 -16.34
N VAL A 581 -8.47 -14.78 -17.19
CA VAL A 581 -9.33 -13.79 -17.87
C VAL A 581 -10.43 -14.47 -18.69
N GLN A 582 -10.13 -15.59 -19.34
CA GLN A 582 -11.13 -16.37 -20.10
C GLN A 582 -12.19 -16.98 -19.17
N LYS A 583 -11.79 -17.49 -18.00
CA LYS A 583 -12.76 -17.99 -17.00
C LYS A 583 -13.63 -16.86 -16.46
N GLU A 584 -13.06 -15.68 -16.23
CA GLU A 584 -13.80 -14.52 -15.77
C GLU A 584 -14.82 -14.02 -16.82
N LEU A 585 -14.52 -14.13 -18.11
CA LEU A 585 -15.50 -13.86 -19.17
C LEU A 585 -16.70 -14.81 -19.09
N LYS A 586 -16.44 -16.10 -18.88
CA LYS A 586 -17.50 -17.10 -18.72
C LYS A 586 -18.37 -16.83 -17.49
N LYS A 587 -17.74 -16.56 -16.34
CA LYS A 587 -18.47 -16.20 -15.12
C LYS A 587 -19.31 -14.93 -15.33
N LEU A 588 -18.74 -13.89 -15.92
CA LEU A 588 -19.43 -12.64 -16.21
C LEU A 588 -20.67 -12.89 -17.09
N GLY A 589 -20.53 -13.65 -18.17
CA GLY A 589 -21.63 -13.98 -19.07
C GLY A 589 -22.76 -14.75 -18.40
N SER A 590 -22.43 -15.76 -17.58
CA SER A 590 -23.44 -16.57 -16.89
C SER A 590 -24.14 -15.85 -15.74
N GLU A 591 -23.47 -14.90 -15.09
CA GLU A 591 -23.97 -14.24 -13.89
C GLU A 591 -24.70 -12.91 -14.17
N ILE A 592 -24.49 -12.27 -15.33
CA ILE A 592 -25.18 -11.03 -15.73
C ILE A 592 -26.69 -11.22 -15.67
N GLU A 593 -27.22 -12.36 -16.18
CA GLU A 593 -28.66 -12.62 -16.22
C GLU A 593 -29.31 -12.58 -14.83
N SER A 594 -28.65 -13.20 -13.83
CA SER A 594 -29.17 -13.28 -12.47
C SER A 594 -29.25 -11.91 -11.75
N LYS A 595 -28.50 -10.91 -12.24
CA LYS A 595 -28.43 -9.58 -11.62
C LYS A 595 -29.35 -8.53 -12.23
N LYS A 596 -30.01 -8.82 -13.36
CA LYS A 596 -30.81 -7.83 -14.07
C LYS A 596 -31.98 -7.27 -13.26
N GLU A 597 -32.63 -8.11 -12.46
CA GLU A 597 -33.75 -7.66 -11.62
C GLU A 597 -33.31 -6.70 -10.51
N GLU A 598 -32.11 -6.91 -9.97
CA GLU A 598 -31.56 -6.09 -8.88
C GLU A 598 -31.18 -4.67 -9.34
N VAL A 599 -30.88 -4.48 -10.64
CA VAL A 599 -30.25 -3.24 -11.15
C VAL A 599 -31.20 -2.34 -11.94
N GLY A 600 -32.47 -2.75 -12.13
CA GLY A 600 -33.45 -2.00 -12.92
C GLY A 600 -33.64 -0.55 -12.50
N THR A 601 -33.46 -0.25 -11.19
CA THR A 601 -33.60 1.08 -10.59
C THR A 601 -32.53 2.07 -11.06
N TYR A 602 -31.30 1.62 -11.36
CA TYR A 602 -30.22 2.49 -11.85
C TYR A 602 -30.46 3.03 -13.26
N CYS A 603 -31.34 2.36 -14.05
CA CYS A 603 -31.69 2.73 -15.42
C CYS A 603 -33.01 3.49 -15.53
N ASN A 604 -33.63 3.91 -14.43
CA ASN A 604 -34.96 4.59 -14.43
C ASN A 604 -34.93 6.02 -15.04
N GLN A 605 -33.79 6.59 -15.29
CA GLN A 605 -33.64 7.86 -16.03
C GLN A 605 -33.98 7.72 -17.52
N LEU A 606 -33.99 6.48 -18.03
CA LEU A 606 -34.44 6.15 -19.37
C LEU A 606 -35.94 5.85 -19.30
N SER A 607 -36.72 6.38 -20.27
CA SER A 607 -38.17 6.11 -20.34
C SER A 607 -38.43 4.61 -20.42
N LYS A 608 -39.56 4.15 -19.87
CA LYS A 608 -39.96 2.73 -19.91
C LYS A 608 -40.01 2.14 -21.35
N ASP A 609 -40.24 2.99 -22.33
CA ASP A 609 -40.38 2.62 -23.73
C ASP A 609 -39.12 2.91 -24.56
N SER A 610 -37.98 3.20 -23.90
CA SER A 610 -36.69 3.45 -24.60
C SER A 610 -35.97 2.13 -24.85
N ASP A 611 -35.69 1.83 -26.11
CA ASP A 611 -34.92 0.66 -26.58
C ASP A 611 -33.54 0.55 -25.95
N GLY A 612 -33.02 1.66 -25.35
CA GLY A 612 -31.74 1.70 -24.63
C GLY A 612 -31.81 1.19 -23.18
N LYS A 613 -32.99 1.07 -22.55
CA LYS A 613 -33.09 0.70 -21.13
C LYS A 613 -32.50 -0.67 -20.83
N ASP A 614 -32.77 -1.64 -21.66
CA ASP A 614 -32.25 -3.00 -21.48
C ASP A 614 -30.75 -3.08 -21.71
N ALA A 615 -30.16 -2.26 -22.58
CA ALA A 615 -28.72 -2.12 -22.73
C ALA A 615 -28.08 -1.54 -21.46
N CYS A 616 -28.73 -0.53 -20.85
CA CYS A 616 -28.31 0.01 -19.56
C CYS A 616 -28.35 -1.06 -18.45
N ILE A 617 -29.47 -1.82 -18.37
CA ILE A 617 -29.65 -2.91 -17.39
C ILE A 617 -28.57 -3.98 -17.55
N LEU A 618 -28.23 -4.36 -18.76
CA LEU A 618 -27.21 -5.36 -19.05
C LEU A 618 -25.83 -4.91 -18.50
N ILE A 619 -25.41 -3.68 -18.78
CA ILE A 619 -24.15 -3.14 -18.31
C ILE A 619 -24.17 -2.92 -16.78
N ALA A 620 -25.28 -2.42 -16.22
CA ALA A 620 -25.45 -2.26 -14.78
C ALA A 620 -25.37 -3.61 -14.04
N ALA A 621 -25.94 -4.68 -14.62
CA ALA A 621 -25.82 -6.04 -14.09
C ALA A 621 -24.37 -6.55 -14.10
N GLY A 622 -23.62 -6.27 -15.16
CA GLY A 622 -22.18 -6.55 -15.22
C GLY A 622 -21.39 -5.79 -14.16
N LEU A 623 -21.71 -4.51 -13.94
CA LEU A 623 -21.10 -3.71 -12.86
C LEU A 623 -21.45 -4.26 -11.47
N LYS A 624 -22.71 -4.62 -11.24
CA LYS A 624 -23.14 -5.22 -9.97
C LYS A 624 -22.43 -6.54 -9.71
N ASN A 625 -22.32 -7.38 -10.73
CA ASN A 625 -21.62 -8.65 -10.66
C ASN A 625 -20.16 -8.49 -10.22
N LEU A 626 -19.39 -7.59 -10.84
CA LEU A 626 -18.00 -7.38 -10.46
C LEU A 626 -17.85 -6.80 -9.04
N TYR A 627 -18.80 -5.97 -8.55
CA TYR A 627 -18.74 -5.40 -7.20
C TYR A 627 -19.25 -6.33 -6.11
N ASP A 628 -19.94 -7.40 -6.48
CA ASP A 628 -20.38 -8.44 -5.54
C ASP A 628 -19.31 -9.50 -5.26
N ILE A 629 -18.19 -9.53 -6.01
CA ILE A 629 -17.07 -10.43 -5.75
C ILE A 629 -16.52 -10.13 -4.36
N LYS A 630 -16.51 -11.11 -3.47
CA LYS A 630 -15.97 -10.99 -2.12
C LYS A 630 -14.49 -11.37 -2.12
N GLY A 631 -13.68 -10.62 -1.38
CA GLY A 631 -12.30 -10.98 -1.05
C GLY A 631 -12.15 -11.00 0.45
N ASP A 632 -11.51 -12.04 0.98
CA ASP A 632 -11.22 -12.17 2.40
C ASP A 632 -9.81 -11.63 2.67
N ASP A 633 -9.71 -10.55 3.44
CA ASP A 633 -8.44 -9.94 3.85
C ASP A 633 -7.66 -10.84 4.85
N ALA A 634 -8.34 -11.81 5.49
CA ALA A 634 -7.75 -12.78 6.41
C ALA A 634 -7.38 -14.10 5.71
N ALA A 635 -7.86 -14.33 4.48
CA ALA A 635 -7.55 -15.53 3.72
C ALA A 635 -6.07 -15.56 3.32
N ALA A 636 -5.47 -16.74 3.38
CA ALA A 636 -4.11 -16.92 2.90
C ALA A 636 -4.00 -16.54 1.43
N PRO A 637 -3.01 -15.73 1.06
CA PRO A 637 -2.81 -15.31 -0.31
C PRO A 637 -2.64 -16.51 -1.26
N GLY A 638 -3.41 -16.51 -2.35
CA GLY A 638 -3.43 -17.62 -3.30
C GLY A 638 -4.47 -18.71 -2.99
N SER A 639 -5.28 -18.55 -1.93
CA SER A 639 -6.38 -19.47 -1.59
C SER A 639 -7.58 -19.38 -2.55
N GLY A 640 -7.56 -18.46 -3.52
CA GLY A 640 -8.64 -18.23 -4.48
C GLY A 640 -9.72 -17.27 -4.00
N ASN A 641 -9.85 -17.06 -2.69
CA ASN A 641 -10.82 -16.14 -2.08
C ASN A 641 -10.14 -14.93 -1.42
N ASP A 642 -8.85 -14.76 -1.61
CA ASP A 642 -8.10 -13.65 -1.02
C ASP A 642 -8.37 -12.31 -1.71
N ALA A 643 -8.06 -11.22 -1.00
CA ALA A 643 -8.30 -9.86 -1.47
C ALA A 643 -7.56 -9.50 -2.78
N VAL A 644 -6.38 -10.11 -3.02
CA VAL A 644 -5.57 -9.88 -4.23
C VAL A 644 -6.24 -10.52 -5.43
N THR A 645 -6.69 -11.79 -5.29
CA THR A 645 -7.43 -12.51 -6.33
C THR A 645 -8.75 -11.80 -6.64
N ALA A 646 -9.52 -11.40 -5.63
CA ALA A 646 -10.76 -10.66 -5.84
C ALA A 646 -10.54 -9.31 -6.56
N SER A 647 -9.44 -8.62 -6.26
CA SER A 647 -9.09 -7.34 -6.94
C SER A 647 -8.71 -7.57 -8.40
N PHE A 648 -7.99 -8.66 -8.69
CA PHE A 648 -7.67 -9.08 -10.05
C PHE A 648 -8.95 -9.43 -10.84
N GLU A 649 -9.81 -10.28 -10.29
CA GLU A 649 -11.08 -10.69 -10.92
C GLU A 649 -11.98 -9.48 -11.22
N ARG A 650 -12.19 -8.58 -10.24
CA ARG A 650 -12.97 -7.34 -10.44
C ARG A 650 -12.41 -6.48 -11.57
N THR A 651 -11.10 -6.31 -11.61
CA THR A 651 -10.44 -5.48 -12.61
C THR A 651 -10.54 -6.11 -14.00
N MET A 652 -10.33 -7.41 -14.11
CA MET A 652 -10.45 -8.11 -15.40
C MET A 652 -11.88 -8.13 -15.90
N ARG A 653 -12.89 -8.35 -15.03
CA ARG A 653 -14.29 -8.21 -15.40
C ARG A 653 -14.65 -6.79 -15.86
N CYS A 654 -14.01 -5.75 -15.27
CA CYS A 654 -14.17 -4.37 -15.74
C CYS A 654 -13.64 -4.19 -17.17
N VAL A 655 -12.45 -4.73 -17.49
CA VAL A 655 -11.90 -4.70 -18.86
C VAL A 655 -12.82 -5.44 -19.83
N LEU A 656 -13.26 -6.63 -19.45
CA LEU A 656 -14.16 -7.45 -20.27
C LEU A 656 -15.53 -6.77 -20.48
N LEU A 657 -16.09 -6.15 -19.43
CA LEU A 657 -17.35 -5.41 -19.55
C LEU A 657 -17.22 -4.19 -20.48
N ASN A 658 -16.07 -3.49 -20.45
CA ASN A 658 -15.78 -2.43 -21.41
C ASN A 658 -15.66 -2.96 -22.84
N ALA A 659 -15.02 -4.12 -23.03
CA ALA A 659 -14.93 -4.76 -24.34
C ALA A 659 -16.31 -5.25 -24.85
N ILE A 660 -17.18 -5.76 -23.96
CA ILE A 660 -18.57 -6.09 -24.27
C ILE A 660 -19.32 -4.80 -24.67
N ALA A 661 -19.14 -3.71 -23.93
CA ALA A 661 -19.76 -2.42 -24.23
C ALA A 661 -19.31 -1.89 -25.60
N ASP A 662 -18.03 -2.01 -25.96
CA ASP A 662 -17.54 -1.64 -27.32
C ASP A 662 -18.23 -2.49 -28.38
N LYS A 663 -18.28 -3.81 -28.17
CA LYS A 663 -18.94 -4.72 -29.13
C LYS A 663 -20.43 -4.41 -29.30
N LEU A 664 -21.12 -4.04 -28.20
CA LEU A 664 -22.51 -3.59 -28.27
C LEU A 664 -22.69 -2.25 -29.01
N GLN A 665 -21.68 -1.37 -28.98
CA GLN A 665 -21.69 -0.10 -29.72
C GLN A 665 -21.29 -0.23 -31.19
N ASP A 666 -20.33 -1.10 -31.50
CA ASP A 666 -19.78 -1.28 -32.85
C ASP A 666 -20.67 -2.15 -33.75
N GLN A 667 -21.48 -3.03 -33.16
CA GLN A 667 -22.36 -3.89 -33.91
C GLN A 667 -23.75 -3.27 -34.02
N LYS A 668 -24.30 -3.21 -35.26
CA LYS A 668 -25.64 -2.72 -35.45
C LYS A 668 -26.65 -3.65 -34.82
N PHE A 669 -27.41 -3.14 -33.86
CA PHE A 669 -28.62 -3.84 -33.38
C PHE A 669 -29.69 -3.86 -34.46
N PRO A 670 -30.33 -5.01 -34.65
CA PRO A 670 -31.36 -5.12 -35.72
C PRO A 670 -32.66 -4.35 -35.41
N CYS A 671 -32.79 -3.79 -34.20
CA CYS A 671 -34.07 -3.24 -33.71
C CYS A 671 -33.97 -1.79 -33.20
N THR A 672 -32.79 -1.23 -32.99
CA THR A 672 -32.64 0.10 -32.38
C THR A 672 -31.48 0.89 -32.97
N ASP A 673 -31.46 2.19 -32.68
CA ASP A 673 -30.43 3.11 -33.10
C ASP A 673 -29.17 2.92 -32.23
N GLU A 674 -28.00 2.78 -32.86
CA GLU A 674 -26.68 2.67 -32.21
C GLU A 674 -26.42 3.77 -31.16
N LYS A 675 -26.89 5.00 -31.46
CA LYS A 675 -26.72 6.15 -30.55
C LYS A 675 -27.48 5.98 -29.25
N LYS A 676 -28.69 5.41 -29.28
CA LYS A 676 -29.48 5.15 -28.07
C LYS A 676 -28.84 4.10 -27.18
N VAL A 677 -28.26 3.06 -27.80
CA VAL A 677 -27.52 2.01 -27.07
C VAL A 677 -26.26 2.58 -26.45
N ALA A 678 -25.53 3.41 -27.20
CA ALA A 678 -24.30 4.09 -26.69
C ALA A 678 -24.60 5.01 -25.51
N ASP A 679 -25.65 5.83 -25.60
CA ASP A 679 -26.09 6.73 -24.53
C ASP A 679 -26.53 5.92 -23.28
N ALA A 680 -27.22 4.81 -23.47
CA ALA A 680 -27.65 3.94 -22.39
C ALA A 680 -26.49 3.24 -21.67
N ILE A 681 -25.47 2.77 -22.41
CA ILE A 681 -24.23 2.21 -21.87
C ILE A 681 -23.49 3.27 -21.05
N THR A 682 -23.36 4.48 -21.57
CA THR A 682 -22.71 5.59 -20.87
C THR A 682 -23.41 5.88 -19.54
N LYS A 683 -24.73 5.95 -19.53
CA LYS A 683 -25.53 6.17 -18.31
C LYS A 683 -25.36 5.05 -17.27
N ALA A 684 -25.20 3.80 -17.70
CA ALA A 684 -24.92 2.69 -16.80
C ALA A 684 -23.57 2.86 -16.09
N PHE A 685 -22.50 3.22 -16.83
CA PHE A 685 -21.18 3.48 -16.25
C PHE A 685 -21.17 4.73 -15.35
N GLU A 686 -21.98 5.75 -15.62
CA GLU A 686 -22.15 6.91 -14.71
C GLU A 686 -22.68 6.50 -13.32
N LYS A 687 -23.44 5.39 -13.24
CA LYS A 687 -23.95 4.83 -11.99
C LYS A 687 -22.97 3.87 -11.32
N SER A 688 -21.79 3.62 -11.90
CA SER A 688 -20.81 2.68 -11.40
C SER A 688 -20.43 2.94 -9.94
N GLY A 689 -20.20 4.21 -9.55
CA GLY A 689 -19.88 4.59 -8.18
C GLY A 689 -20.99 4.24 -7.17
N THR A 690 -22.26 4.42 -7.56
CA THR A 690 -23.43 4.06 -6.74
C THR A 690 -23.53 2.53 -6.60
N ILE A 691 -23.45 1.80 -7.72
CA ILE A 691 -23.49 0.33 -7.73
C ILE A 691 -22.35 -0.26 -6.89
N LYS A 692 -21.15 0.35 -6.96
CA LYS A 692 -19.99 -0.03 -6.14
C LYS A 692 -20.29 0.08 -4.65
N SER A 693 -20.88 1.20 -4.20
CA SER A 693 -21.18 1.42 -2.78
C SER A 693 -22.22 0.45 -2.20
N GLU A 694 -23.02 -0.17 -3.07
CA GLU A 694 -24.05 -1.15 -2.71
C GLU A 694 -23.60 -2.60 -2.96
N GLY A 695 -22.46 -2.81 -3.67
CA GLY A 695 -21.91 -4.12 -3.96
C GLY A 695 -21.42 -4.85 -2.70
N VAL A 696 -21.83 -6.09 -2.50
CA VAL A 696 -21.54 -6.87 -1.28
C VAL A 696 -20.04 -7.02 -1.04
N GLY A 697 -19.23 -7.11 -2.09
CA GLY A 697 -17.78 -7.22 -2.00
C GLY A 697 -17.06 -5.89 -1.83
N CYS A 698 -17.75 -4.75 -2.03
CA CYS A 698 -17.15 -3.41 -2.05
C CYS A 698 -17.74 -2.42 -1.03
N LYS A 699 -18.89 -2.73 -0.41
CA LYS A 699 -19.61 -1.83 0.50
C LYS A 699 -18.78 -1.31 1.67
N THR A 700 -17.87 -2.12 2.19
CA THR A 700 -16.99 -1.79 3.32
C THR A 700 -15.51 -1.79 2.93
N ASN A 701 -15.19 -1.95 1.65
CA ASN A 701 -13.84 -2.17 1.16
C ASN A 701 -13.35 -0.98 0.32
N ASP A 702 -12.51 -0.15 0.93
CA ASP A 702 -11.88 1.00 0.26
C ASP A 702 -10.89 0.62 -0.87
N LYS A 703 -10.58 -0.69 -1.02
CA LYS A 703 -9.69 -1.22 -2.05
C LYS A 703 -10.38 -1.47 -3.39
N CYS A 704 -11.72 -1.35 -3.46
CA CYS A 704 -12.43 -1.56 -4.71
C CYS A 704 -12.20 -0.41 -5.69
N PHE A 705 -11.67 -0.75 -6.85
CA PHE A 705 -11.54 0.15 -8.00
C PHE A 705 -12.93 0.50 -8.58
N GLU A 706 -13.12 1.74 -9.02
CA GLU A 706 -14.35 2.15 -9.72
C GLU A 706 -14.22 1.88 -11.22
N CYS A 707 -15.05 0.97 -11.73
CA CYS A 707 -15.08 0.61 -13.14
C CYS A 707 -15.77 1.71 -13.95
N LYS A 708 -15.01 2.51 -14.66
CA LYS A 708 -15.48 3.56 -15.56
C LYS A 708 -15.53 3.07 -17.02
N ARG A 709 -16.30 3.75 -17.86
CA ARG A 709 -16.30 3.51 -19.30
C ARG A 709 -14.94 3.93 -19.89
N VAL A 710 -14.22 2.96 -20.41
CA VAL A 710 -12.94 3.14 -21.10
C VAL A 710 -12.98 2.29 -22.37
N PRO A 711 -13.07 2.89 -23.57
CA PRO A 711 -13.01 2.15 -24.83
C PRO A 711 -11.77 1.26 -24.89
N LEU A 712 -11.88 0.07 -25.43
CA LEU A 712 -10.75 -0.85 -25.53
C LEU A 712 -9.60 -0.27 -26.35
N ASN A 713 -9.92 0.62 -27.29
CA ASN A 713 -8.94 1.36 -28.10
C ASN A 713 -8.03 2.26 -27.23
N ASP A 714 -8.52 2.80 -26.13
CA ASP A 714 -7.75 3.63 -25.19
C ASP A 714 -6.75 2.78 -24.39
N LEU A 715 -6.90 1.46 -24.39
CA LEU A 715 -5.94 0.52 -23.82
C LEU A 715 -4.85 0.05 -24.79
N ASN A 716 -4.78 0.63 -26.01
CA ASN A 716 -3.75 0.26 -27.00
C ASN A 716 -2.32 0.46 -26.51
N GLY A 717 -2.07 1.48 -25.64
CA GLY A 717 -0.78 1.72 -24.99
C GLY A 717 -0.55 0.93 -23.69
N CYS A 718 -1.51 0.08 -23.29
CA CYS A 718 -1.46 -0.63 -22.02
C CYS A 718 -0.71 -1.96 -22.15
N ASN A 719 0.61 -1.92 -21.97
CA ASN A 719 1.46 -3.11 -21.93
C ASN A 719 1.67 -3.54 -20.48
N LEU A 720 1.41 -4.81 -20.17
CA LEU A 720 1.57 -5.36 -18.82
C LEU A 720 3.02 -5.75 -18.51
N ASP A 721 3.82 -5.96 -19.54
CA ASP A 721 5.26 -6.20 -19.44
C ASP A 721 6.02 -5.06 -20.11
N SER A 722 6.86 -4.35 -19.35
CA SER A 722 7.68 -3.25 -19.88
C SER A 722 8.77 -3.75 -20.84
N LYS A 723 9.10 -5.04 -20.80
CA LYS A 723 10.15 -5.66 -21.61
C LYS A 723 9.63 -6.32 -22.90
N SER A 724 8.30 -6.49 -23.02
CA SER A 724 7.69 -7.18 -24.16
C SER A 724 6.38 -6.50 -24.54
N THR A 725 6.22 -6.25 -25.86
CA THR A 725 4.94 -5.75 -26.42
C THR A 725 3.88 -6.86 -26.53
N ASP A 726 4.25 -8.12 -26.31
CA ASP A 726 3.36 -9.27 -26.46
C ASP A 726 2.24 -9.31 -25.40
N GLN A 727 2.38 -8.57 -24.30
CA GLN A 727 1.40 -8.51 -23.21
C GLN A 727 0.56 -7.23 -23.25
N ASN A 728 0.21 -6.77 -24.45
CA ASN A 728 -0.70 -5.64 -24.63
C ASN A 728 -2.15 -6.04 -24.28
N VAL A 729 -2.78 -5.30 -23.39
CA VAL A 729 -4.13 -5.61 -22.86
C VAL A 729 -5.17 -5.67 -23.97
N LYS A 730 -5.20 -4.66 -24.86
CA LYS A 730 -6.14 -4.63 -25.99
C LYS A 730 -5.99 -5.87 -26.87
N THR A 731 -4.77 -6.11 -27.34
CA THR A 731 -4.49 -7.22 -28.27
C THR A 731 -4.82 -8.58 -27.67
N LYS A 732 -4.52 -8.79 -26.39
CA LYS A 732 -4.82 -10.06 -25.70
C LYS A 732 -6.31 -10.23 -25.43
N VAL A 733 -7.02 -9.18 -25.02
CA VAL A 733 -8.47 -9.23 -24.82
C VAL A 733 -9.17 -9.46 -26.16
N GLU A 734 -8.79 -8.76 -27.23
CA GLU A 734 -9.33 -8.99 -28.57
C GLU A 734 -9.07 -10.43 -29.04
N LYS A 735 -7.91 -10.99 -28.75
CA LYS A 735 -7.62 -12.40 -29.04
C LYS A 735 -8.56 -13.33 -28.30
N VAL A 736 -8.74 -13.14 -26.97
CA VAL A 736 -9.66 -13.95 -26.16
C VAL A 736 -11.10 -13.88 -26.70
N LEU A 737 -11.55 -12.71 -27.14
CA LEU A 737 -12.94 -12.50 -27.59
C LEU A 737 -13.22 -12.94 -29.02
N ASN A 738 -12.19 -13.02 -29.91
CA ASN A 738 -12.39 -13.19 -31.33
C ASN A 738 -11.71 -14.44 -31.92
N GLU A 739 -10.93 -15.22 -31.13
CA GLU A 739 -10.22 -16.42 -31.62
C GLU A 739 -11.22 -17.48 -32.10
N GLU A 740 -11.15 -17.82 -33.39
CA GLU A 740 -12.05 -18.81 -34.02
C GLU A 740 -11.92 -20.19 -33.36
N GLY A 741 -13.07 -20.76 -32.95
CA GLY A 741 -13.12 -22.02 -32.21
C GLY A 741 -12.75 -21.88 -30.70
N GLY A 742 -12.26 -20.74 -30.28
CA GLY A 742 -11.92 -20.44 -28.89
C GLY A 742 -13.16 -20.36 -27.97
N GLN A 743 -12.99 -20.73 -26.71
CA GLN A 743 -14.06 -20.66 -25.70
C GLN A 743 -14.54 -19.22 -25.48
N GLY A 744 -13.63 -18.24 -25.47
CA GLY A 744 -13.97 -16.83 -25.26
C GLY A 744 -14.89 -16.27 -26.34
N LYS A 745 -14.70 -16.65 -27.62
CA LYS A 745 -15.62 -16.28 -28.71
C LYS A 745 -17.01 -16.87 -28.51
N LYS A 746 -17.10 -18.14 -28.12
CA LYS A 746 -18.38 -18.80 -27.85
C LYS A 746 -19.16 -18.09 -26.71
N GLU A 747 -18.47 -17.75 -25.63
CA GLU A 747 -19.09 -17.01 -24.52
C GLU A 747 -19.51 -15.60 -24.94
N MET A 748 -18.69 -14.92 -25.76
CA MET A 748 -19.06 -13.60 -26.29
C MET A 748 -20.27 -13.67 -27.25
N ASP A 749 -20.34 -14.67 -28.09
CA ASP A 749 -21.50 -14.87 -29.01
C ASP A 749 -22.76 -15.17 -28.20
N GLN A 750 -22.67 -15.92 -27.10
CA GLN A 750 -23.82 -16.14 -26.20
C GLN A 750 -24.29 -14.85 -25.52
N ILE A 751 -23.34 -14.02 -25.01
CA ILE A 751 -23.66 -12.71 -24.43
C ILE A 751 -24.35 -11.82 -25.46
N TRP A 752 -23.86 -11.83 -26.71
CA TRP A 752 -24.40 -11.06 -27.80
C TRP A 752 -25.85 -11.53 -28.17
N ASP A 753 -26.06 -12.83 -28.34
CA ASP A 753 -27.37 -13.39 -28.62
C ASP A 753 -28.39 -13.08 -27.50
N GLN A 754 -27.93 -13.12 -26.24
CA GLN A 754 -28.76 -12.74 -25.10
C GLN A 754 -29.08 -11.24 -25.11
N ALA A 755 -28.07 -10.38 -25.39
CA ALA A 755 -28.28 -8.94 -25.50
C ALA A 755 -29.30 -8.59 -26.61
N ILE A 756 -29.24 -9.28 -27.74
CA ILE A 756 -30.26 -9.12 -28.81
C ILE A 756 -31.66 -9.49 -28.30
N LYS A 757 -31.81 -10.62 -27.61
CA LYS A 757 -33.08 -11.05 -27.04
C LYS A 757 -33.66 -10.04 -26.07
N ASP A 758 -32.82 -9.42 -25.27
CA ASP A 758 -33.22 -8.46 -24.23
C ASP A 758 -33.55 -7.07 -24.80
N ILE A 759 -32.69 -6.56 -25.69
CA ILE A 759 -32.81 -5.22 -26.26
C ILE A 759 -33.88 -5.21 -27.37
N CYS A 760 -33.93 -6.27 -28.20
CA CYS A 760 -34.82 -6.37 -29.30
C CYS A 760 -36.11 -7.18 -28.95
N LYS A 761 -36.73 -6.87 -27.82
CA LYS A 761 -38.01 -7.51 -27.44
C LYS A 761 -39.08 -7.22 -28.47
N PRO A 762 -39.73 -8.26 -29.08
CA PRO A 762 -40.83 -8.04 -29.98
C PRO A 762 -42.05 -7.48 -29.23
N CYS A 763 -42.80 -6.56 -29.87
CA CYS A 763 -44.01 -5.97 -29.32
C CYS A 763 -45.14 -7.01 -29.16
N THR A 764 -45.00 -8.18 -29.77
CA THR A 764 -46.03 -9.24 -29.81
C THR A 764 -45.75 -10.39 -28.84
N ARG A 765 -44.81 -10.22 -27.91
CA ARG A 765 -44.37 -11.30 -27.01
C ARG A 765 -45.32 -11.62 -25.87
N ASN A 766 -46.17 -10.69 -25.46
CA ASN A 766 -47.11 -10.90 -24.35
C ASN A 766 -48.46 -11.42 -24.85
N ASN A 767 -48.82 -12.63 -24.48
CA ASN A 767 -50.11 -13.26 -24.84
C ASN A 767 -51.34 -12.54 -24.27
N GLY A 768 -51.17 -11.44 -23.52
CA GLY A 768 -52.24 -10.67 -22.91
C GLY A 768 -52.48 -9.28 -23.51
N ASP A 769 -51.59 -8.82 -24.40
CA ASP A 769 -51.73 -7.49 -24.99
C ASP A 769 -52.80 -7.49 -26.09
N SER A 770 -53.68 -6.46 -26.06
CA SER A 770 -54.68 -6.29 -27.10
C SER A 770 -54.07 -6.08 -28.49
N LEU A 771 -54.77 -6.43 -29.54
CA LEU A 771 -54.31 -6.21 -30.92
C LEU A 771 -54.03 -4.71 -31.17
N CYS A 772 -54.74 -3.83 -30.48
CA CYS A 772 -54.52 -2.39 -30.53
C CYS A 772 -53.21 -1.96 -29.87
N ASP A 773 -52.83 -2.54 -28.71
CA ASP A 773 -51.59 -2.20 -28.00
C ASP A 773 -50.36 -2.72 -28.75
N GLN A 774 -50.45 -3.90 -29.32
CA GLN A 774 -49.45 -4.43 -30.23
C GLN A 774 -49.23 -3.51 -31.44
N LEU A 775 -50.31 -3.04 -32.06
CA LEU A 775 -50.27 -2.12 -33.21
C LEU A 775 -49.68 -0.76 -32.84
N LYS A 776 -49.99 -0.22 -31.65
CA LYS A 776 -49.38 1.03 -31.14
C LYS A 776 -47.89 0.89 -30.91
N CYS A 777 -47.47 -0.21 -30.29
CA CYS A 777 -46.04 -0.48 -30.03
C CYS A 777 -45.28 -0.60 -31.36
N ILE A 778 -45.69 -1.46 -32.26
CA ILE A 778 -45.08 -1.70 -33.56
C ILE A 778 -45.08 -0.43 -34.42
N GLY A 779 -46.18 0.30 -34.44
CA GLY A 779 -46.33 1.54 -35.18
C GLY A 779 -45.40 2.65 -34.63
N THR A 780 -45.23 2.72 -33.33
CA THR A 780 -44.26 3.67 -32.69
C THR A 780 -42.85 3.35 -33.08
N LYS A 781 -42.40 2.10 -32.98
CA LYS A 781 -41.08 1.66 -33.46
C LYS A 781 -40.86 1.97 -34.92
N TRP A 782 -41.83 1.62 -35.77
CA TRP A 782 -41.74 1.83 -37.21
C TRP A 782 -41.59 3.33 -37.56
N LYS A 783 -42.36 4.24 -36.91
CA LYS A 783 -42.27 5.68 -37.07
C LYS A 783 -40.91 6.20 -36.65
N SER A 784 -40.47 5.83 -35.46
CA SER A 784 -39.20 6.25 -34.89
C SER A 784 -38.02 5.87 -35.80
N ASN A 785 -38.01 4.65 -36.30
CA ASN A 785 -36.90 4.12 -37.08
C ASN A 785 -36.77 4.73 -38.48
N ARG A 786 -37.91 5.24 -39.02
CA ARG A 786 -37.92 5.87 -40.36
C ARG A 786 -38.04 7.40 -40.35
N GLY A 787 -38.05 8.03 -39.19
CA GLY A 787 -38.18 9.48 -39.05
C GLY A 787 -39.51 10.04 -39.54
N TYR A 788 -40.56 9.20 -39.58
CA TYR A 788 -41.91 9.63 -40.03
C TYR A 788 -42.65 10.30 -38.87
N HIS A 789 -43.32 11.43 -39.18
CA HIS A 789 -44.06 12.19 -38.18
C HIS A 789 -45.54 11.87 -38.12
N ASN A 790 -46.08 11.16 -39.14
CA ASN A 790 -47.51 10.77 -39.20
C ASN A 790 -47.70 9.38 -39.83
N TYR A 791 -48.95 8.81 -39.66
CA TYR A 791 -49.28 7.49 -40.16
C TYR A 791 -49.70 7.47 -41.64
N ASN A 792 -49.80 8.61 -42.35
CA ASN A 792 -50.19 8.60 -43.76
C ASN A 792 -49.21 7.80 -44.63
N ASN A 793 -47.95 7.75 -44.29
CA ASN A 793 -46.95 6.93 -44.98
C ASN A 793 -47.16 5.41 -44.78
N ILE A 794 -47.75 4.99 -43.64
CA ILE A 794 -48.08 3.59 -43.35
C ILE A 794 -49.18 3.09 -44.28
N LYS A 795 -50.12 3.94 -44.70
CA LYS A 795 -51.22 3.59 -45.58
C LYS A 795 -50.76 2.95 -46.91
N ASN A 796 -49.67 3.46 -47.48
CA ASN A 796 -49.09 2.90 -48.68
C ASN A 796 -48.50 1.50 -48.48
N ASP A 797 -47.80 1.30 -47.34
CA ASP A 797 -47.24 0.01 -46.97
C ASP A 797 -48.36 -1.02 -46.72
N PHE A 798 -49.41 -0.63 -46.04
CA PHE A 798 -50.62 -1.50 -45.84
C PHE A 798 -51.31 -1.91 -47.14
N LYS A 799 -51.47 -0.97 -48.07
CA LYS A 799 -52.03 -1.29 -49.38
C LYS A 799 -51.15 -2.28 -50.13
N THR A 800 -49.84 -2.09 -50.14
CA THR A 800 -48.89 -3.00 -50.79
C THR A 800 -48.88 -4.38 -50.13
N HIS A 801 -48.96 -4.46 -48.84
CA HIS A 801 -48.98 -5.71 -48.07
C HIS A 801 -50.26 -6.46 -48.31
N LEU A 802 -51.41 -5.78 -48.35
CA LEU A 802 -52.70 -6.38 -48.67
C LEU A 802 -52.67 -7.01 -50.04
N THR A 803 -52.26 -6.28 -51.08
CA THR A 803 -52.19 -6.80 -52.46
C THR A 803 -51.27 -8.03 -52.52
N HIS A 804 -50.13 -8.02 -51.93
CA HIS A 804 -49.21 -9.16 -51.90
C HIS A 804 -49.78 -10.34 -51.13
N LEU A 805 -50.50 -10.14 -50.03
CA LEU A 805 -51.17 -11.19 -49.26
C LEU A 805 -52.25 -11.87 -50.12
N LEU A 806 -53.11 -11.09 -50.72
CA LEU A 806 -54.20 -11.61 -51.54
C LEU A 806 -53.68 -12.35 -52.78
N THR A 807 -52.67 -11.88 -53.44
CA THR A 807 -52.04 -12.56 -54.55
C THR A 807 -51.47 -13.92 -54.10
N TYR A 808 -50.77 -13.98 -52.97
CA TYR A 808 -50.16 -15.19 -52.39
C TYR A 808 -51.29 -16.23 -52.01
N MET A 809 -52.34 -15.76 -51.36
CA MET A 809 -53.47 -16.60 -50.96
C MET A 809 -54.21 -17.25 -52.15
N LYS A 810 -54.28 -16.54 -53.27
CA LYS A 810 -54.97 -17.03 -54.51
C LYS A 810 -54.12 -18.00 -55.33
N ASP A 811 -52.82 -18.01 -55.12
CA ASP A 811 -51.89 -18.85 -55.90
C ASP A 811 -52.05 -20.32 -55.54
N THR A 812 -52.30 -21.14 -56.58
CA THR A 812 -52.63 -22.58 -56.48
C THR A 812 -51.42 -23.37 -55.97
N ASP A 813 -50.17 -22.92 -56.27
CA ASP A 813 -48.98 -23.59 -55.82
C ASP A 813 -48.79 -23.38 -54.34
N HIS A 814 -49.07 -22.18 -53.83
CA HIS A 814 -49.04 -21.89 -52.40
C HIS A 814 -50.12 -22.61 -51.62
N GLN A 815 -51.33 -22.72 -52.18
CA GLN A 815 -52.43 -23.50 -51.59
C GLN A 815 -52.11 -25.00 -51.54
N SER A 816 -51.42 -25.53 -52.56
CA SER A 816 -51.05 -26.94 -52.61
C SER A 816 -50.04 -27.30 -51.50
N LYS A 817 -49.09 -26.37 -51.14
CA LYS A 817 -48.11 -26.55 -50.06
C LYS A 817 -48.74 -26.68 -48.69
N VAL A 818 -49.87 -26.08 -48.46
CA VAL A 818 -50.63 -26.10 -47.18
C VAL A 818 -51.83 -27.05 -47.22
N ALA A 819 -52.10 -27.77 -48.32
CA ALA A 819 -53.24 -28.61 -48.50
C ALA A 819 -53.34 -29.69 -47.43
N THR A 820 -52.22 -30.28 -47.01
CA THR A 820 -52.21 -31.35 -46.00
C THR A 820 -52.72 -30.91 -44.63
N TYR A 821 -52.60 -29.61 -44.31
CA TYR A 821 -53.14 -29.07 -43.05
C TYR A 821 -54.66 -28.94 -43.07
N CYS A 822 -55.30 -28.95 -44.28
CA CYS A 822 -56.67 -28.70 -44.47
C CYS A 822 -57.44 -29.96 -44.96
N ASP A 823 -56.88 -31.15 -44.82
CA ASP A 823 -57.59 -32.40 -45.27
C ASP A 823 -58.66 -32.86 -44.25
N GLU A 824 -58.50 -32.40 -43.00
CA GLU A 824 -59.38 -32.73 -41.87
C GLU A 824 -59.92 -31.47 -41.20
N ASP A 825 -61.06 -31.57 -40.50
CA ASP A 825 -61.59 -30.54 -39.61
C ASP A 825 -60.76 -30.42 -38.29
N THR A 826 -61.19 -29.60 -37.35
CA THR A 826 -60.52 -29.44 -36.04
C THR A 826 -60.67 -30.69 -35.17
N ASN A 827 -61.60 -31.60 -35.45
CA ASN A 827 -61.83 -32.83 -34.70
C ASN A 827 -61.16 -34.05 -35.34
N GLY A 828 -60.43 -33.86 -36.43
CA GLY A 828 -59.75 -34.94 -37.17
C GLY A 828 -60.66 -35.71 -38.15
N HIS A 829 -61.82 -35.19 -38.47
CA HIS A 829 -62.70 -35.80 -39.45
C HIS A 829 -62.40 -35.24 -40.85
N THR A 830 -62.26 -36.10 -41.82
CA THR A 830 -62.13 -35.71 -43.23
C THR A 830 -63.40 -34.98 -43.71
N TRP A 831 -63.22 -33.87 -44.44
CA TRP A 831 -64.29 -33.13 -45.02
C TRP A 831 -65.03 -34.04 -45.96
N SER A 832 -66.38 -34.05 -45.83
CA SER A 832 -67.22 -34.92 -46.66
C SER A 832 -67.07 -34.63 -48.18
N VAL A 833 -66.57 -35.60 -48.92
CA VAL A 833 -66.34 -35.46 -50.37
C VAL A 833 -67.76 -35.35 -51.07
N GLY A 834 -67.90 -34.27 -51.85
CA GLY A 834 -69.16 -33.97 -52.54
C GLY A 834 -70.18 -33.14 -51.73
N ASP A 835 -69.83 -32.80 -50.47
CA ASP A 835 -70.59 -31.85 -49.66
C ASP A 835 -70.11 -30.40 -49.92
N ALA A 836 -70.99 -29.55 -50.35
CA ALA A 836 -70.72 -28.19 -50.72
C ALA A 836 -70.12 -27.37 -49.48
N ALA A 837 -70.59 -27.67 -48.29
CA ALA A 837 -70.08 -27.02 -47.07
C ALA A 837 -68.72 -27.53 -46.73
N GLY A 838 -68.42 -28.82 -46.84
CA GLY A 838 -67.11 -29.41 -46.62
C GLY A 838 -66.07 -28.89 -47.62
N GLU A 839 -66.38 -28.81 -48.90
CA GLU A 839 -65.47 -28.26 -49.92
C GLU A 839 -65.20 -26.74 -49.74
N ALA A 840 -66.30 -26.00 -49.40
CA ALA A 840 -66.09 -24.54 -49.08
C ALA A 840 -65.17 -24.30 -47.84
N ASN A 841 -65.39 -25.13 -46.81
CA ASN A 841 -64.54 -25.09 -45.62
C ASN A 841 -63.12 -25.49 -45.93
N LYS A 842 -62.87 -26.55 -46.69
CA LYS A 842 -61.57 -26.98 -47.15
C LYS A 842 -60.82 -25.87 -47.94
N THR A 843 -61.55 -25.20 -48.82
CA THR A 843 -61.07 -24.10 -49.66
C THR A 843 -60.74 -22.86 -48.79
N ALA A 844 -61.62 -22.53 -47.86
CA ALA A 844 -61.38 -21.43 -46.91
C ALA A 844 -60.15 -21.72 -46.05
N CYS A 845 -60.02 -22.97 -45.56
CA CYS A 845 -58.84 -23.39 -44.81
C CYS A 845 -57.57 -23.21 -45.64
N LYS A 846 -57.50 -23.69 -46.90
CA LYS A 846 -56.28 -23.54 -47.75
C LYS A 846 -55.94 -22.09 -48.03
N LEU A 847 -56.89 -21.22 -48.25
CA LEU A 847 -56.66 -19.79 -48.46
C LEU A 847 -56.07 -19.14 -47.24
N VAL A 848 -56.63 -19.39 -46.04
CA VAL A 848 -56.19 -18.82 -44.81
C VAL A 848 -54.78 -19.37 -44.39
N ALA A 849 -54.61 -20.71 -44.53
CA ALA A 849 -53.37 -21.36 -44.27
C ALA A 849 -52.22 -20.85 -45.19
N ALA A 850 -52.50 -20.60 -46.47
CA ALA A 850 -51.55 -19.95 -47.38
C ALA A 850 -51.20 -18.53 -46.91
N GLY A 851 -52.17 -17.78 -46.38
CA GLY A 851 -51.90 -16.48 -45.73
C GLY A 851 -51.01 -16.58 -44.53
N LEU A 852 -51.25 -17.57 -43.65
CA LEU A 852 -50.43 -17.85 -42.49
C LEU A 852 -48.97 -18.27 -42.85
N GLN A 853 -48.86 -19.12 -43.88
CA GLN A 853 -47.53 -19.48 -44.42
C GLN A 853 -46.80 -18.27 -44.97
N ARG A 854 -47.47 -17.35 -45.68
CA ARG A 854 -46.87 -16.12 -46.16
C ARG A 854 -46.29 -15.29 -45.01
N ILE A 855 -47.05 -15.17 -43.92
CA ILE A 855 -46.56 -14.43 -42.71
C ILE A 855 -45.30 -15.08 -42.19
N SER A 856 -45.25 -16.40 -41.99
CA SER A 856 -44.13 -17.14 -41.44
C SER A 856 -42.90 -17.14 -42.37
N THR A 857 -43.07 -17.00 -43.68
CA THR A 857 -41.98 -16.93 -44.65
C THR A 857 -41.33 -15.54 -44.77
N ILE A 858 -41.92 -14.50 -44.18
CA ILE A 858 -41.35 -13.17 -44.16
C ILE A 858 -40.13 -13.17 -43.25
N GLN A 859 -38.92 -13.12 -43.84
CA GLN A 859 -37.65 -13.02 -43.13
C GLN A 859 -36.83 -11.88 -43.73
N GLN A 860 -36.18 -11.10 -42.89
CA GLN A 860 -35.26 -10.03 -43.29
C GLN A 860 -33.83 -10.53 -43.20
N SER A 861 -32.97 -10.07 -44.09
CA SER A 861 -31.53 -10.35 -44.05
C SER A 861 -30.86 -9.35 -43.15
N TYR A 862 -30.21 -9.85 -42.10
CA TYR A 862 -29.43 -9.03 -41.18
C TYR A 862 -28.02 -8.69 -41.69
N SER A 863 -27.63 -9.23 -42.83
CA SER A 863 -26.32 -9.02 -43.44
C SER A 863 -26.22 -7.81 -44.37
N LYS A 864 -27.38 -7.19 -44.74
CA LYS A 864 -27.38 -6.04 -45.64
C LYS A 864 -27.24 -4.72 -44.87
N ARG A 865 -26.18 -3.97 -45.19
CA ARG A 865 -25.90 -2.64 -44.61
C ARG A 865 -26.99 -1.58 -44.82
N ASP A 866 -27.93 -1.81 -45.76
CA ASP A 866 -28.91 -0.79 -46.18
C ASP A 866 -30.26 -0.88 -45.45
N ASP A 867 -30.47 -1.90 -44.60
CA ASP A 867 -31.68 -2.01 -43.79
C ASP A 867 -31.33 -1.66 -42.32
N ASN A 868 -31.68 -0.45 -41.90
CA ASN A 868 -31.30 0.10 -40.60
C ASN A 868 -31.99 -0.61 -39.42
N ASN A 869 -33.08 -1.36 -39.62
CA ASN A 869 -33.76 -2.05 -38.51
C ASN A 869 -34.47 -3.32 -39.03
N PRO A 870 -33.73 -4.34 -39.40
CA PRO A 870 -34.30 -5.55 -40.04
C PRO A 870 -35.24 -6.32 -39.11
N TYR A 871 -35.05 -6.29 -37.80
CA TYR A 871 -35.95 -6.93 -36.82
C TYR A 871 -37.31 -6.22 -36.77
N ASP A 872 -37.32 -4.93 -36.56
CA ASP A 872 -38.53 -4.14 -36.49
C ASP A 872 -39.27 -4.15 -37.82
N ASN A 873 -38.53 -4.14 -38.94
CA ASN A 873 -39.15 -4.28 -40.29
C ASN A 873 -39.76 -5.66 -40.48
N GLN A 874 -39.17 -6.73 -40.01
CA GLN A 874 -39.74 -8.07 -40.03
C GLN A 874 -40.99 -8.15 -39.16
N GLU A 875 -40.92 -7.67 -37.92
CA GLU A 875 -42.05 -7.63 -36.99
C GLU A 875 -43.18 -6.81 -37.57
N PHE A 876 -42.89 -5.61 -38.07
CA PHE A 876 -43.90 -4.75 -38.75
C PHE A 876 -44.57 -5.44 -39.93
N LYS A 877 -43.78 -6.06 -40.83
CA LYS A 877 -44.35 -6.77 -41.99
C LYS A 877 -45.19 -7.96 -41.57
N GLN A 878 -44.70 -8.83 -40.71
CA GLN A 878 -45.43 -9.99 -40.23
C GLN A 878 -46.73 -9.58 -39.53
N PHE A 879 -46.67 -8.57 -38.66
CA PHE A 879 -47.85 -8.08 -37.94
C PHE A 879 -48.86 -7.44 -38.87
N THR A 880 -48.46 -6.60 -39.83
CA THR A 880 -49.35 -5.97 -40.77
C THR A 880 -50.01 -7.00 -41.70
N PHE A 881 -49.28 -8.03 -42.16
CA PHE A 881 -49.87 -9.14 -42.91
C PHE A 881 -50.88 -9.94 -42.07
N CYS A 882 -50.54 -10.18 -40.75
CA CYS A 882 -51.55 -10.83 -39.88
C CYS A 882 -52.81 -10.00 -39.70
N LEU A 883 -52.65 -8.69 -39.47
CA LEU A 883 -53.75 -7.76 -39.33
C LEU A 883 -54.63 -7.74 -40.64
N MET A 884 -53.96 -7.71 -41.78
CA MET A 884 -54.64 -7.79 -43.10
C MET A 884 -55.33 -9.14 -43.29
N LEU A 885 -54.71 -10.25 -42.92
CA LEU A 885 -55.33 -11.57 -42.99
C LEU A 885 -56.63 -11.64 -42.16
N LYS A 886 -56.51 -11.12 -40.87
CA LYS A 886 -57.72 -11.04 -40.01
C LYS A 886 -58.84 -10.20 -40.66
N ALA A 887 -58.52 -9.06 -41.26
CA ALA A 887 -59.47 -8.20 -41.97
C ALA A 887 -60.10 -8.91 -43.21
N VAL A 888 -59.27 -9.61 -44.01
CA VAL A 888 -59.71 -10.40 -45.15
C VAL A 888 -60.56 -11.55 -44.68
N VAL A 889 -60.20 -12.29 -43.65
CA VAL A 889 -60.99 -13.39 -43.05
C VAL A 889 -62.38 -12.88 -42.61
N GLN A 890 -62.40 -11.74 -41.89
CA GLN A 890 -63.70 -11.13 -41.50
C GLN A 890 -64.58 -10.78 -42.72
N LYS A 891 -63.93 -10.21 -43.71
CA LYS A 891 -64.64 -9.87 -44.96
C LYS A 891 -65.10 -11.11 -45.71
N MET A 892 -64.39 -12.22 -45.72
CA MET A 892 -64.81 -13.53 -46.26
C MET A 892 -66.00 -14.08 -45.51
N LYS A 893 -66.01 -13.99 -44.16
CA LYS A 893 -67.20 -14.39 -43.35
C LYS A 893 -68.48 -13.60 -43.73
N GLU A 894 -68.33 -12.25 -43.77
CA GLU A 894 -69.50 -11.36 -44.13
C GLU A 894 -69.97 -11.54 -45.51
N GLN A 895 -69.16 -11.84 -46.48
CA GLN A 895 -69.48 -11.97 -47.88
C GLN A 895 -69.74 -13.42 -48.37
N SER A 896 -69.52 -14.41 -47.49
CA SER A 896 -69.83 -15.78 -47.82
C SER A 896 -71.39 -15.92 -47.92
N PRO A 897 -71.92 -16.01 -49.10
CA PRO A 897 -73.37 -15.79 -49.30
C PRO A 897 -74.26 -16.97 -48.86
N ILE A 898 -73.69 -18.17 -48.87
CA ILE A 898 -74.50 -19.37 -48.68
C ILE A 898 -73.94 -20.32 -47.64
N CYS A 899 -72.60 -20.69 -47.70
CA CYS A 899 -71.96 -21.64 -46.80
C CYS A 899 -71.37 -20.99 -45.60
N ASP A 900 -71.43 -21.61 -44.43
CA ASP A 900 -70.61 -21.21 -43.25
C ASP A 900 -69.21 -21.75 -43.45
N ILE A 901 -68.24 -20.83 -43.49
CA ILE A 901 -66.84 -21.14 -43.68
C ILE A 901 -66.06 -21.04 -42.40
N GLN A 902 -66.75 -20.78 -41.25
CA GLN A 902 -66.07 -20.64 -39.96
C GLN A 902 -65.27 -21.88 -39.54
N PRO A 903 -65.73 -23.12 -39.70
CA PRO A 903 -64.91 -24.30 -39.34
C PRO A 903 -63.59 -24.40 -40.11
N GLY A 904 -63.61 -24.03 -41.41
CA GLY A 904 -62.37 -24.02 -42.23
C GLY A 904 -61.42 -22.96 -41.82
N ILE A 905 -61.92 -21.77 -41.45
CA ILE A 905 -61.07 -20.68 -40.88
C ILE A 905 -60.40 -21.13 -39.53
N THR A 906 -61.28 -21.69 -38.65
CA THR A 906 -60.80 -22.19 -37.34
C THR A 906 -59.77 -23.28 -37.53
N LYS A 907 -59.92 -24.20 -38.46
CA LYS A 907 -58.91 -25.22 -38.78
C LYS A 907 -57.60 -24.61 -39.25
N ALA A 908 -57.61 -23.61 -40.11
CA ALA A 908 -56.39 -22.96 -40.58
C ALA A 908 -55.61 -22.32 -39.43
N PHE A 909 -56.28 -21.62 -38.52
CA PHE A 909 -55.63 -21.03 -37.38
C PHE A 909 -55.16 -22.04 -36.29
N SER A 910 -55.87 -23.20 -36.19
CA SER A 910 -55.39 -24.24 -35.22
C SER A 910 -54.07 -24.90 -35.60
N VAL A 911 -53.66 -24.77 -36.85
CA VAL A 911 -52.38 -25.30 -37.35
C VAL A 911 -51.27 -24.23 -37.47
N VAL A 912 -51.47 -22.98 -36.98
CA VAL A 912 -50.59 -21.88 -37.13
C VAL A 912 -49.23 -22.16 -36.49
N ASP A 913 -49.14 -22.82 -35.32
CA ASP A 913 -47.90 -23.20 -34.69
C ASP A 913 -47.07 -24.17 -35.55
N LYS A 914 -47.71 -25.12 -36.21
CA LYS A 914 -47.03 -26.05 -37.15
C LYS A 914 -46.47 -25.29 -38.34
N ILE A 915 -47.24 -24.43 -38.98
CA ILE A 915 -46.82 -23.60 -40.09
C ILE A 915 -45.65 -22.66 -39.66
N LYS A 916 -45.76 -22.07 -38.48
CA LYS A 916 -44.71 -21.22 -37.92
C LYS A 916 -43.41 -22.00 -37.71
N SER A 917 -43.45 -23.16 -37.08
CA SER A 917 -42.25 -23.96 -36.75
C SER A 917 -41.48 -24.44 -38.00
N GLU A 918 -42.14 -24.63 -39.13
CA GLU A 918 -41.47 -25.03 -40.37
C GLU A 918 -40.74 -23.91 -41.07
N HIS A 919 -41.15 -22.66 -40.88
CA HIS A 919 -40.65 -21.52 -41.63
C HIS A 919 -39.85 -20.50 -40.76
N CYS A 920 -40.15 -20.43 -39.47
CA CYS A 920 -39.46 -19.55 -38.54
C CYS A 920 -38.24 -20.25 -37.93
N LYS A 921 -37.07 -20.04 -38.55
CA LYS A 921 -35.80 -20.62 -38.06
C LYS A 921 -35.16 -19.73 -36.99
N ASN A 922 -34.76 -20.37 -35.90
CA ASN A 922 -33.81 -19.93 -34.87
C ASN A 922 -33.83 -18.45 -34.44
N ASP A 923 -34.44 -18.18 -33.30
CA ASP A 923 -34.23 -16.98 -32.47
C ASP A 923 -34.60 -15.62 -33.08
N LYS A 924 -35.13 -15.58 -34.29
CA LYS A 924 -35.63 -14.35 -34.92
C LYS A 924 -37.09 -14.09 -34.56
N PRO A 925 -37.53 -12.82 -34.44
CA PRO A 925 -38.90 -12.52 -34.12
C PRO A 925 -39.80 -13.12 -35.19
N CYS A 926 -40.70 -13.93 -34.73
CA CYS A 926 -41.68 -14.55 -35.57
C CYS A 926 -43.04 -14.48 -34.89
N ILE A 927 -43.96 -13.72 -35.49
CA ILE A 927 -45.26 -13.45 -34.93
C ILE A 927 -46.15 -14.69 -35.05
N LEU A 928 -46.85 -15.03 -33.96
CA LEU A 928 -47.92 -16.00 -33.97
C LEU A 928 -49.22 -15.27 -34.33
N CYS A 929 -49.70 -15.50 -35.54
CA CYS A 929 -50.94 -14.91 -36.03
C CYS A 929 -52.13 -15.77 -35.63
N ASN A 930 -52.62 -15.57 -34.40
CA ASN A 930 -53.83 -16.31 -33.90
C ASN A 930 -55.14 -15.62 -34.30
N TRP A 931 -56.24 -16.35 -34.24
CA TRP A 931 -57.58 -15.87 -34.49
C TRP A 931 -58.46 -16.14 -33.28
N SER A 932 -59.22 -15.12 -32.87
CA SER A 932 -60.33 -15.21 -31.95
C SER A 932 -61.52 -14.49 -32.59
N ASP A 933 -62.74 -15.01 -32.42
CA ASP A 933 -63.91 -14.29 -32.83
C ASP A 933 -64.03 -12.98 -32.02
N GLY A 934 -64.04 -11.83 -32.67
CA GLY A 934 -64.05 -10.52 -32.04
C GLY A 934 -62.71 -9.75 -32.15
N ASP A 935 -61.58 -10.39 -32.47
CA ASP A 935 -60.27 -9.70 -32.62
C ASP A 935 -60.30 -8.47 -33.54
N TYR A 936 -61.11 -8.57 -34.64
CA TYR A 936 -61.25 -7.45 -35.58
C TYR A 936 -62.14 -6.32 -35.03
N ASP A 937 -63.09 -6.66 -34.15
CA ASP A 937 -63.92 -5.65 -33.49
C ASP A 937 -63.23 -4.89 -32.40
N GLU A 938 -62.16 -5.45 -31.78
CA GLU A 938 -61.27 -4.70 -30.85
C GLU A 938 -60.64 -3.46 -31.52
N LEU A 939 -60.43 -3.51 -32.85
CA LEU A 939 -59.86 -2.38 -33.60
C LEU A 939 -60.86 -1.26 -33.83
N LYS A 940 -62.15 -1.43 -33.49
CA LYS A 940 -63.19 -0.41 -33.63
C LYS A 940 -62.91 0.87 -32.83
N GLU A 941 -62.43 0.69 -31.68
CA GLU A 941 -62.07 1.81 -30.81
C GLU A 941 -60.53 2.10 -30.76
N CYS A 942 -59.77 1.33 -31.54
CA CYS A 942 -58.34 1.48 -31.62
C CYS A 942 -57.93 2.77 -32.36
N ARG A 943 -57.11 3.63 -31.71
CA ARG A 943 -56.54 4.85 -32.30
C ARG A 943 -55.03 4.84 -32.14
N ILE A 944 -54.30 5.10 -33.22
CA ILE A 944 -52.82 5.02 -33.22
C ILE A 944 -52.18 6.38 -32.99
N ASP A 945 -52.85 7.46 -33.40
CA ASP A 945 -52.39 8.85 -33.29
C ASP A 945 -53.43 9.75 -32.62
N LYS A 946 -53.05 11.00 -32.36
CA LYS A 946 -53.96 12.04 -31.85
C LYS A 946 -55.08 12.38 -32.83
N ASP A 947 -54.98 11.94 -34.11
CA ASP A 947 -56.04 12.05 -35.08
C ASP A 947 -57.17 11.09 -34.73
N ASN A 948 -58.40 11.54 -34.85
CA ASN A 948 -59.58 10.80 -34.45
C ASN A 948 -59.90 9.58 -35.34
N ASP A 949 -58.97 9.19 -36.21
CA ASP A 949 -59.18 8.08 -37.18
C ASP A 949 -59.00 6.73 -36.46
N LYS A 950 -60.14 5.95 -36.54
CA LYS A 950 -60.14 4.59 -36.02
C LYS A 950 -59.43 3.65 -36.99
N VAL A 951 -58.66 2.72 -36.44
CA VAL A 951 -57.90 1.73 -37.24
C VAL A 951 -58.79 0.89 -38.11
N LYS A 952 -59.95 0.42 -37.58
CA LYS A 952 -60.93 -0.37 -38.32
C LYS A 952 -61.43 0.35 -39.58
N ASP A 953 -61.81 1.65 -39.46
CA ASP A 953 -62.33 2.45 -40.60
C ASP A 953 -61.27 2.58 -41.70
N LYS A 954 -60.01 2.69 -41.34
CA LYS A 954 -58.86 2.75 -42.29
C LYS A 954 -58.66 1.41 -43.00
N LEU A 955 -58.76 0.27 -42.27
CA LEU A 955 -58.69 -1.07 -42.85
C LEU A 955 -59.81 -1.36 -43.74
N ASP A 956 -61.04 -1.04 -43.33
CA ASP A 956 -62.29 -1.22 -44.16
C ASP A 956 -62.21 -0.39 -45.46
N SER A 957 -61.64 0.82 -45.37
CA SER A 957 -61.40 1.64 -46.56
C SER A 957 -60.39 1.00 -47.54
N LEU A 958 -59.27 0.40 -47.01
CA LEU A 958 -58.33 -0.33 -47.84
C LEU A 958 -58.93 -1.59 -48.49
N LEU A 959 -59.74 -2.34 -47.77
CA LEU A 959 -60.45 -3.49 -48.28
C LEU A 959 -61.47 -3.11 -49.38
N LYS A 960 -62.11 -1.93 -49.28
CA LYS A 960 -62.97 -1.42 -50.33
C LYS A 960 -62.17 -1.08 -51.59
N VAL A 961 -60.97 -0.53 -51.48
CA VAL A 961 -60.12 -0.27 -52.65
C VAL A 961 -59.65 -1.56 -53.33
N ALA A 962 -59.38 -2.61 -52.50
CA ALA A 962 -58.96 -3.93 -52.96
C ALA A 962 -60.14 -4.88 -53.26
N ASP A 963 -61.38 -4.40 -53.43
CA ASP A 963 -62.60 -5.23 -53.50
C ASP A 963 -62.49 -6.23 -54.59
N ASN A 964 -61.89 -5.91 -55.75
CA ASN A 964 -61.77 -6.86 -56.87
C ASN A 964 -60.87 -8.06 -56.52
N GLU A 965 -59.75 -7.84 -55.76
CA GLU A 965 -58.89 -8.90 -55.30
C GLU A 965 -59.53 -9.72 -54.19
N VAL A 966 -60.26 -9.09 -53.28
CA VAL A 966 -61.06 -9.78 -52.24
C VAL A 966 -62.12 -10.61 -52.83
N ARG A 967 -62.88 -10.05 -53.85
CA ARG A 967 -63.86 -10.80 -54.58
C ARG A 967 -63.28 -11.99 -55.36
N GLY A 968 -62.10 -11.88 -55.89
CA GLY A 968 -61.34 -12.99 -56.49
C GLY A 968 -61.07 -14.13 -55.51
N ALA A 969 -60.72 -13.83 -54.24
CA ALA A 969 -60.59 -14.85 -53.19
C ALA A 969 -61.92 -15.48 -52.81
N LEU A 970 -63.01 -14.70 -52.72
CA LEU A 970 -64.32 -15.16 -52.43
C LEU A 970 -64.89 -15.97 -53.62
N LYS A 971 -64.55 -15.61 -54.85
CA LYS A 971 -64.97 -16.37 -56.05
C LYS A 971 -64.28 -17.74 -56.04
N ALA A 972 -63.01 -17.85 -55.59
CA ALA A 972 -62.41 -19.17 -55.46
C ALA A 972 -63.11 -20.09 -54.47
N ILE A 973 -63.74 -19.56 -53.43
CA ILE A 973 -64.59 -20.30 -52.51
C ILE A 973 -65.91 -20.64 -53.15
N ALA A 974 -66.54 -19.72 -53.93
CA ALA A 974 -67.79 -19.91 -54.63
C ALA A 974 -67.64 -20.84 -55.82
N ASP A 975 -66.47 -20.88 -56.49
CA ASP A 975 -66.16 -21.67 -57.64
C ASP A 975 -65.69 -23.10 -57.35
N THR A 976 -65.67 -23.52 -56.05
CA THR A 976 -65.33 -24.90 -55.70
C THR A 976 -66.23 -25.94 -56.44
N PRO A 977 -65.67 -27.10 -56.81
CA PRO A 977 -66.40 -28.08 -57.63
C PRO A 977 -67.79 -28.48 -57.12
N GLY A 978 -68.00 -28.38 -55.81
CA GLY A 978 -69.36 -28.57 -55.21
C GLY A 978 -70.31 -27.35 -55.34
N ASN A 979 -69.78 -26.19 -55.78
CA ASN A 979 -70.53 -24.92 -55.91
C ASN A 979 -70.70 -24.47 -57.34
N LYS A 980 -70.18 -25.22 -58.35
CA LYS A 980 -70.37 -24.96 -59.79
C LYS A 980 -71.68 -25.50 -60.35
N GLY A 981 -72.60 -24.87 -59.98
CA GLY A 981 -73.99 -25.11 -60.44
C GLY A 981 -74.85 -25.17 -59.22
N PRO A 982 -75.85 -24.31 -59.22
CA PRO A 982 -76.75 -24.26 -58.12
C PRO A 982 -77.71 -25.44 -58.19
N SER A 983 -77.21 -26.65 -57.81
CA SER A 983 -78.19 -27.58 -57.34
C SER A 983 -78.87 -26.94 -56.15
N LEU A 984 -80.10 -26.82 -56.16
CA LEU A 984 -80.95 -26.33 -55.09
C LEU A 984 -80.62 -27.04 -53.79
N CYS A 985 -80.19 -28.30 -53.91
CA CYS A 985 -79.76 -29.16 -52.83
C CYS A 985 -78.47 -28.63 -52.10
N ASN A 986 -77.39 -28.26 -52.85
CA ASN A 986 -76.19 -27.76 -52.32
C ASN A 986 -76.41 -26.40 -51.62
N ARG A 987 -77.28 -25.54 -52.20
CA ARG A 987 -77.66 -24.27 -51.56
C ARG A 987 -78.40 -24.48 -50.23
N LEU A 988 -79.30 -25.46 -50.24
CA LEU A 988 -80.11 -25.82 -49.09
C LEU A 988 -79.23 -26.46 -47.98
N GLN A 989 -78.31 -27.32 -48.36
CA GLN A 989 -77.32 -27.87 -47.37
C GLN A 989 -76.47 -26.78 -46.68
N CYS A 990 -75.90 -25.89 -47.46
CA CYS A 990 -75.13 -24.77 -46.88
C CYS A 990 -76.03 -23.82 -46.08
N LEU A 991 -77.22 -23.53 -46.50
CA LEU A 991 -78.14 -22.70 -45.73
C LEU A 991 -78.63 -23.39 -44.46
N SER A 992 -78.85 -24.68 -44.46
CA SER A 992 -79.19 -25.47 -43.27
C SER A 992 -78.08 -25.41 -42.25
N SER A 993 -76.85 -25.66 -42.69
CA SER A 993 -75.67 -25.57 -41.81
C SER A 993 -75.45 -24.15 -41.24
N LYS A 994 -75.72 -23.12 -42.07
CA LYS A 994 -75.63 -21.73 -41.62
C LYS A 994 -76.71 -21.35 -40.62
N VAL A 995 -77.95 -21.85 -40.82
CA VAL A 995 -79.03 -21.67 -39.86
C VAL A 995 -78.76 -22.41 -38.56
N GLU A 996 -78.16 -23.59 -38.61
CA GLU A 996 -77.77 -24.33 -37.40
C GLU A 996 -76.63 -23.60 -36.64
N ALA A 997 -75.63 -23.06 -37.33
CA ALA A 997 -74.58 -22.24 -36.72
C ALA A 997 -75.17 -20.96 -36.11
N LEU A 998 -76.13 -20.29 -36.72
CA LEU A 998 -76.81 -19.13 -36.15
C LEU A 998 -77.72 -19.49 -34.94
N LYS A 999 -78.30 -20.68 -34.90
CA LYS A 999 -79.08 -21.16 -33.74
C LYS A 999 -78.19 -21.51 -32.54
N SER A 1000 -76.91 -21.87 -32.75
CA SER A 1000 -75.98 -22.23 -31.74
C SER A 1000 -75.20 -21.00 -31.14
N GLN A 1001 -75.42 -19.81 -31.74
CA GLN A 1001 -74.94 -18.57 -31.12
C GLN A 1001 -75.84 -18.19 -29.93
N PRO A 1002 -75.34 -18.03 -28.71
CA PRO A 1002 -76.15 -17.52 -27.59
C PRO A 1002 -76.75 -16.17 -28.01
N SER A 1003 -78.09 -16.03 -27.96
CA SER A 1003 -78.73 -14.75 -28.15
C SER A 1003 -78.23 -13.72 -27.22
N MET A 1004 -77.81 -12.57 -27.74
CA MET A 1004 -77.36 -11.41 -26.92
C MET A 1004 -78.53 -10.71 -26.17
N GLU A 1005 -79.59 -11.44 -25.81
CA GLU A 1005 -80.77 -10.90 -25.11
C GLU A 1005 -80.86 -11.25 -23.63
N SER A 1006 -79.82 -11.73 -23.00
CA SER A 1006 -79.81 -11.99 -21.53
C SER A 1006 -78.73 -11.29 -20.78
N ALA A 1007 -78.31 -10.09 -21.18
CA ALA A 1007 -77.53 -9.21 -20.40
C ALA A 1007 -77.98 -7.74 -20.49
N ALA A 1008 -79.15 -7.49 -19.91
CA ALA A 1008 -79.68 -6.21 -19.54
C ALA A 1008 -79.89 -6.22 -18.03
#